data_97585d204ce63585de0f1dbf7e5cf838
#
_entry.id   97585d204ce63585de0f1dbf7e5cf838
#
_cell.length_a   1.000
_cell.length_b   1.000
_cell.length_c   1.000
_cell.angle_alpha   90.00
_cell.angle_beta   90.00
_cell.angle_gamma   90.00
#
_symmetry.space_group_name_H-M   'P 1'
#
loop_
_entity.id
_entity.type
_entity.pdbx_description
1 polymer ?
#
loop_
_entity_poly.entity_id
_entity_poly.type
_entity_poly.pdbx_seq_one_letter_code
_entity_poly.pdbx_strand_id
1 'polypeptide(L)'
;MYIGMYMKEPQRNGFWYGMRYGEGETLKKKATGKVILSLTAAILLAAAPCGAADVEAGEGSGAAAEELTPDSKGATEFTRQKNESVYSQLDFADRQEAEFAQRGRIASPEKLEIKDSYGNIVWSQKAYGFLENAAKSPDTVNPSLWENAKNNHAYGLFEVEKGIYQVRGYDMANLTLVAGDTGWIVLDTTMGIECAGAALDLVKQHLGEKPIKAVIISHPHIDHFGGVGAFVNDKTVADASLPIEKQLAGGKIPLIVPEGFTTHAVEENLYAGKAMGRRANYQYGTLIDKSPTGALSIGIGMGQSKGTVSFVVPSYEVKKTGEKITIDGVEMEFQLTPGTEAPAEMNIYFPRYKALWAAENCTATLHNLYTLRGAEVRDGNAWAKYIMEAMSRYADRSEVVFQSHNWPHWGKEVIRDYMLNTAAVYKYINDQSLTYINQGYNGVEIENMLQLPERLSKNWYTRPYYGTPAHNAMAVYQKYMGYYDANPVNLCRLPAEQSAKKMAQYLELGSMDACLAQARRDFAKGEYQWVAEFTNQLVFADPSNREARLLCADALEQLGYQAESGTWRNCYLTGALELRKGNRTKRPRSGGEFGRALMRQLTPEMAFDYMDILLDKKAMANRDAEILFHIEDIGKYYRAYLVDGVLLHAEDAGKAPADTTVECSSKTMLLLLMDYDAFARKAKIEGDAALLQRLAANLTELDRKSGMFNIVEP
;
A
#
# COMPACT_ATOMS: atom_id res chain seq x y z
N MET A 1 -15.92 7.11 -10.85
CA MET A 1 -16.48 8.02 -11.85
C MET A 1 -16.77 9.34 -11.14
N TYR A 2 -15.77 10.21 -11.07
CA TYR A 2 -15.95 11.57 -10.58
C TYR A 2 -15.81 12.51 -11.78
N ILE A 3 -16.92 13.13 -12.15
CA ILE A 3 -16.97 14.18 -13.17
C ILE A 3 -17.01 15.50 -12.40
N GLY A 4 -15.94 16.27 -12.49
CA GLY A 4 -15.92 17.67 -12.09
C GLY A 4 -16.68 18.51 -13.11
N MET A 5 -17.79 19.08 -12.72
CA MET A 5 -18.54 20.03 -13.53
C MET A 5 -18.32 21.43 -12.96
N TYR A 6 -17.67 22.29 -13.74
CA TYR A 6 -17.73 23.75 -13.57
C TYR A 6 -19.17 24.22 -13.74
N MET A 7 -19.69 24.90 -12.76
CA MET A 7 -20.91 25.70 -12.94
C MET A 7 -20.66 27.14 -12.52
N LYS A 8 -21.00 28.02 -13.45
CA LYS A 8 -21.12 29.45 -13.26
C LYS A 8 -22.30 29.75 -12.33
N GLU A 9 -22.15 30.80 -11.52
CA GLU A 9 -23.23 31.40 -10.72
C GLU A 9 -24.44 31.80 -11.57
N PRO A 10 -25.65 31.70 -11.03
CA PRO A 10 -26.68 32.68 -11.29
C PRO A 10 -27.24 33.33 -10.03
N GLN A 11 -27.68 34.54 -10.26
CA GLN A 11 -28.20 35.56 -9.34
C GLN A 11 -29.43 35.12 -8.52
N ARG A 12 -29.56 35.83 -7.41
CA ARG A 12 -30.64 35.86 -6.42
C ARG A 12 -32.05 35.90 -7.01
N ASN A 13 -32.96 35.17 -6.39
CA ASN A 13 -34.27 35.67 -5.97
C ASN A 13 -34.82 34.81 -4.82
N GLY A 14 -35.35 35.49 -3.80
CA GLY A 14 -35.74 34.95 -2.54
C GLY A 14 -37.18 34.39 -2.51
N PHE A 15 -37.44 33.57 -1.51
CA PHE A 15 -38.76 33.50 -0.85
C PHE A 15 -38.59 33.11 0.62
N TRP A 16 -39.27 33.88 1.47
CA TRP A 16 -39.32 33.78 2.92
C TRP A 16 -40.27 32.68 3.40
N TYR A 17 -39.92 31.97 4.44
CA TYR A 17 -40.86 31.59 5.50
C TYR A 17 -40.16 31.65 6.86
N GLY A 18 -40.72 32.49 7.73
CA GLY A 18 -40.19 32.76 9.04
C GLY A 18 -40.82 31.89 10.12
N MET A 19 -40.07 31.74 11.20
CA MET A 19 -40.63 31.61 12.55
C MET A 19 -39.78 32.43 13.54
N ARG A 20 -40.47 33.29 14.28
CA ARG A 20 -39.97 34.15 15.37
C ARG A 20 -39.86 33.36 16.66
N TYR A 21 -38.87 33.70 17.45
CA TYR A 21 -38.91 33.87 18.91
C TYR A 21 -37.63 34.66 19.25
N GLY A 22 -37.66 35.83 19.81
CA GLY A 22 -38.02 36.28 21.10
C GLY A 22 -36.89 37.15 21.58
N GLU A 23 -37.11 38.46 21.80
CA GLU A 23 -36.16 39.50 22.19
C GLU A 23 -35.63 39.31 23.62
N GLY A 24 -34.38 39.79 23.88
CA GLY A 24 -33.83 39.93 25.23
C GLY A 24 -32.47 40.59 25.27
N GLU A 25 -32.47 41.92 25.23
CA GLU A 25 -31.57 42.89 25.86
C GLU A 25 -30.04 42.86 25.70
N THR A 26 -29.62 43.98 25.22
CA THR A 26 -28.30 44.63 25.16
C THR A 26 -27.56 44.68 26.50
N LEU A 27 -26.27 44.39 26.48
CA LEU A 27 -25.25 45.08 27.28
C LEU A 27 -23.91 45.16 26.55
N LYS A 28 -23.59 46.37 26.09
CA LYS A 28 -22.24 46.78 25.68
C LYS A 28 -21.32 46.80 26.90
N LYS A 29 -20.14 46.14 26.84
CA LYS A 29 -18.90 46.72 27.37
C LYS A 29 -17.66 46.00 26.80
N LYS A 30 -16.72 46.86 26.44
CA LYS A 30 -15.35 46.62 25.97
C LYS A 30 -14.58 45.60 26.80
N ALA A 31 -13.87 44.70 26.12
CA ALA A 31 -12.56 44.25 26.58
C ALA A 31 -11.76 43.74 25.34
N THR A 32 -10.82 44.57 24.98
CA THR A 32 -9.69 44.22 24.13
C THR A 32 -8.74 43.26 24.83
N GLY A 33 -8.27 42.26 24.12
CA GLY A 33 -7.02 41.55 24.44
C GLY A 33 -7.17 40.32 25.31
N LYS A 34 -6.91 39.17 24.70
CA LYS A 34 -6.55 37.86 25.20
C LYS A 34 -7.47 36.73 24.73
N VAL A 35 -7.36 36.38 23.48
CA VAL A 35 -7.78 35.07 22.97
C VAL A 35 -6.77 34.62 21.90
N ILE A 36 -5.52 34.37 22.29
CA ILE A 36 -4.50 33.69 21.50
C ILE A 36 -3.63 32.80 22.44
N LEU A 37 -4.18 32.29 23.51
CA LEU A 37 -3.36 31.41 24.39
C LEU A 37 -4.13 30.20 24.95
N SER A 38 -5.05 29.63 24.20
CA SER A 38 -5.74 28.42 24.64
C SER A 38 -5.88 27.30 23.60
N LEU A 39 -5.29 27.44 22.40
CA LEU A 39 -5.23 26.34 21.43
C LEU A 39 -3.91 25.55 21.47
N THR A 40 -2.86 26.05 22.11
CA THR A 40 -1.57 25.35 22.24
C THR A 40 -1.50 24.34 23.39
N ALA A 41 -2.47 24.33 24.28
CA ALA A 41 -2.47 23.40 25.42
C ALA A 41 -3.25 22.10 25.20
N ALA A 42 -4.01 21.99 24.12
CA ALA A 42 -4.80 20.79 23.82
C ALA A 42 -4.06 19.76 22.94
N ILE A 43 -2.96 20.16 22.31
CA ILE A 43 -2.16 19.28 21.40
C ILE A 43 -1.09 18.49 22.19
N LEU A 44 -0.77 18.87 23.42
CA LEU A 44 0.24 18.22 24.27
C LEU A 44 -0.27 17.02 25.08
N LEU A 45 -1.52 16.60 24.92
CA LEU A 45 -2.13 15.50 25.70
C LEU A 45 -2.38 14.22 24.91
N ALA A 46 -1.97 14.13 23.62
CA ALA A 46 -2.15 12.93 22.81
C ALA A 46 -0.87 12.11 22.57
N ALA A 47 0.29 12.56 23.05
CA ALA A 47 1.54 11.81 23.04
C ALA A 47 1.92 11.37 24.45
N ALA A 48 1.02 10.63 25.13
CA ALA A 48 1.43 9.87 26.31
C ALA A 48 2.05 8.55 25.80
N PRO A 49 3.23 8.17 26.33
CA PRO A 49 3.75 6.83 26.07
C PRO A 49 2.72 5.81 26.56
N CYS A 50 2.54 4.70 25.83
CA CYS A 50 1.87 3.52 26.36
C CYS A 50 2.72 2.94 27.52
N GLY A 51 2.75 3.67 28.64
CA GLY A 51 3.00 3.12 29.93
C GLY A 51 1.69 2.56 30.45
N ALA A 52 1.71 1.37 31.02
CA ALA A 52 0.58 0.75 31.67
C ALA A 52 -0.10 1.76 32.60
N ALA A 53 -1.21 2.34 32.17
CA ALA A 53 -2.14 3.01 33.05
C ALA A 53 -3.19 1.96 33.39
N ASP A 54 -3.27 1.61 34.64
CA ASP A 54 -4.33 0.81 35.21
C ASP A 54 -5.68 1.46 34.85
N VAL A 55 -6.32 0.85 33.88
CA VAL A 55 -7.74 1.10 33.63
C VAL A 55 -8.46 0.25 34.68
N GLU A 56 -9.05 0.89 35.66
CA GLU A 56 -10.02 0.22 36.54
C GLU A 56 -11.07 -0.45 35.64
N ALA A 57 -10.95 -1.76 35.53
CA ALA A 57 -11.92 -2.60 34.84
C ALA A 57 -13.21 -2.57 35.70
N GLY A 58 -14.29 -2.08 35.07
CA GLY A 58 -15.61 -2.32 35.62
C GLY A 58 -15.78 -3.83 35.81
N GLU A 59 -16.28 -4.21 36.98
CA GLU A 59 -16.51 -5.58 37.42
C GLU A 59 -17.41 -6.36 36.44
N GLY A 60 -16.77 -6.99 35.43
CA GLY A 60 -17.29 -8.15 34.75
C GLY A 60 -16.56 -9.35 35.31
N SER A 61 -17.28 -10.27 35.92
CA SER A 61 -16.76 -11.53 36.48
C SER A 61 -16.16 -12.40 35.36
N GLY A 62 -14.95 -12.08 34.93
CA GLY A 62 -14.12 -12.94 34.11
C GLY A 62 -13.27 -13.78 35.07
N ALA A 63 -13.47 -15.10 35.10
CA ALA A 63 -12.48 -16.00 35.66
C ALA A 63 -11.12 -15.62 35.03
N ALA A 64 -10.10 -15.41 35.86
CA ALA A 64 -8.73 -15.19 35.42
C ALA A 64 -8.40 -16.33 34.43
N ALA A 65 -8.09 -16.00 33.19
CA ALA A 65 -7.62 -16.99 32.23
C ALA A 65 -6.34 -17.59 32.81
N GLU A 66 -6.38 -18.86 33.12
CA GLU A 66 -5.20 -19.63 33.53
C GLU A 66 -4.14 -19.46 32.44
N GLU A 67 -2.94 -19.04 32.80
CA GLU A 67 -1.85 -18.78 31.87
C GLU A 67 -1.52 -20.08 31.12
N LEU A 68 -2.01 -20.23 29.92
CA LEU A 68 -1.83 -21.41 29.07
C LEU A 68 -0.37 -21.49 28.65
N THR A 69 0.41 -22.33 29.32
CA THR A 69 1.82 -22.69 29.06
C THR A 69 2.69 -21.67 28.32
N PRO A 70 3.69 -21.09 28.99
CA PRO A 70 4.45 -19.93 28.50
C PRO A 70 5.39 -20.21 27.32
N ASP A 71 5.65 -21.46 26.94
CA ASP A 71 6.73 -21.80 26.00
C ASP A 71 6.25 -21.98 24.56
N SER A 72 6.92 -21.27 23.64
CA SER A 72 6.76 -21.49 22.18
C SER A 72 7.14 -22.94 21.84
N LYS A 73 6.32 -23.61 21.04
CA LYS A 73 6.65 -24.93 20.49
C LYS A 73 7.66 -24.80 19.36
N GLY A 74 8.57 -25.77 19.25
CA GLY A 74 9.47 -25.89 18.09
C GLY A 74 8.71 -26.17 16.80
N ALA A 75 9.40 -26.02 15.66
CA ALA A 75 8.84 -26.33 14.35
C ALA A 75 8.48 -27.82 14.25
N THR A 76 7.28 -28.10 13.72
CA THR A 76 6.88 -29.47 13.37
C THR A 76 7.67 -29.96 12.17
N GLU A 77 7.65 -31.28 11.92
CA GLU A 77 8.29 -31.85 10.73
C GLU A 77 7.74 -31.26 9.44
N PHE A 78 6.44 -31.02 9.35
CA PHE A 78 5.81 -30.41 8.20
C PHE A 78 6.34 -28.96 7.97
N THR A 79 6.48 -28.17 9.03
CA THR A 79 7.05 -26.82 8.97
C THR A 79 8.51 -26.85 8.51
N ARG A 80 9.32 -27.78 9.04
CA ARG A 80 10.72 -27.95 8.61
C ARG A 80 10.82 -28.26 7.13
N GLN A 81 10.04 -29.23 6.64
CA GLN A 81 10.02 -29.61 5.23
C GLN A 81 9.58 -28.44 4.33
N LYS A 82 8.57 -27.68 4.74
CA LYS A 82 8.12 -26.51 4.00
C LYS A 82 9.20 -25.42 3.94
N ASN A 83 9.85 -25.13 5.05
CA ASN A 83 10.96 -24.17 5.07
C ASN A 83 12.17 -24.67 4.28
N GLU A 84 12.52 -25.94 4.38
CA GLU A 84 13.62 -26.54 3.60
C GLU A 84 13.35 -26.46 2.09
N SER A 85 12.10 -26.61 1.64
CA SER A 85 11.73 -26.49 0.23
C SER A 85 12.03 -25.13 -0.38
N VAL A 86 12.13 -24.06 0.42
CA VAL A 86 12.45 -22.71 -0.05
C VAL A 86 13.85 -22.62 -0.66
N TYR A 87 14.80 -23.42 -0.15
CA TYR A 87 16.16 -23.44 -0.69
C TYR A 87 16.25 -23.95 -2.14
N SER A 88 15.26 -24.73 -2.61
CA SER A 88 15.17 -25.17 -4.00
C SER A 88 14.40 -24.20 -4.91
N GLN A 89 13.71 -23.23 -4.34
CA GLN A 89 12.87 -22.26 -5.07
C GLN A 89 13.59 -20.95 -5.40
N LEU A 90 14.64 -20.61 -4.63
CA LEU A 90 15.39 -19.37 -4.74
C LEU A 90 16.89 -19.66 -4.89
N ASP A 91 17.59 -18.75 -5.56
CA ASP A 91 19.05 -18.83 -5.67
C ASP A 91 19.74 -18.19 -4.45
N PHE A 92 20.04 -19.00 -3.43
CA PHE A 92 20.77 -18.56 -2.25
C PHE A 92 22.28 -18.34 -2.51
N ALA A 93 22.79 -18.70 -3.71
CA ALA A 93 24.14 -18.35 -4.12
C ALA A 93 24.23 -16.88 -4.61
N ASP A 94 23.15 -16.31 -5.07
CA ASP A 94 23.06 -14.88 -5.34
C ASP A 94 23.20 -14.08 -4.03
N ARG A 95 24.27 -13.25 -3.97
CA ARG A 95 24.60 -12.44 -2.78
C ARG A 95 24.45 -10.94 -3.03
N GLN A 96 23.88 -10.53 -4.17
CA GLN A 96 23.83 -9.13 -4.58
C GLN A 96 23.17 -8.24 -3.54
N GLU A 97 21.99 -8.65 -3.02
CA GLU A 97 21.28 -7.89 -1.99
C GLU A 97 22.07 -7.81 -0.68
N ALA A 98 22.75 -8.89 -0.28
CA ALA A 98 23.58 -8.90 0.91
C ALA A 98 24.83 -8.01 0.75
N GLU A 99 25.42 -7.96 -0.44
CA GLU A 99 26.51 -7.06 -0.77
C GLU A 99 26.07 -5.60 -0.74
N PHE A 100 24.90 -5.30 -1.33
CA PHE A 100 24.31 -3.97 -1.30
C PHE A 100 23.97 -3.51 0.13
N ALA A 101 23.45 -4.41 0.97
CA ALA A 101 23.18 -4.10 2.37
C ALA A 101 24.43 -3.71 3.17
N GLN A 102 25.62 -4.19 2.77
CA GLN A 102 26.89 -3.90 3.43
C GLN A 102 27.69 -2.77 2.77
N ARG A 103 27.35 -2.43 1.52
CA ARG A 103 28.13 -1.49 0.71
C ARG A 103 28.15 -0.09 1.32
N GLY A 104 29.35 0.51 1.31
CA GLY A 104 29.57 1.89 1.77
C GLY A 104 29.61 2.05 3.29
N ARG A 105 29.71 0.97 4.08
CA ARG A 105 29.76 1.06 5.55
C ARG A 105 30.99 1.85 6.00
N ILE A 106 30.74 2.96 6.71
CA ILE A 106 31.74 3.82 7.32
C ILE A 106 31.97 3.40 8.78
N ALA A 107 30.89 3.24 9.53
CA ALA A 107 30.92 2.93 10.94
C ALA A 107 29.69 2.15 11.39
N SER A 108 29.90 1.27 12.35
CA SER A 108 28.83 0.54 13.05
C SER A 108 29.26 0.38 14.50
N PRO A 109 28.48 0.84 15.49
CA PRO A 109 28.78 0.60 16.90
C PRO A 109 28.70 -0.89 17.20
N GLU A 110 29.56 -1.40 18.05
CA GLU A 110 29.57 -2.83 18.44
C GLU A 110 28.24 -3.26 19.07
N LYS A 111 27.63 -2.36 19.84
CA LYS A 111 26.32 -2.59 20.51
C LYS A 111 25.50 -1.32 20.39
N LEU A 112 24.40 -1.39 19.65
CA LEU A 112 23.46 -0.29 19.53
C LEU A 112 22.28 -0.50 20.47
N GLU A 113 22.22 0.34 21.50
CA GLU A 113 21.07 0.50 22.41
C GLU A 113 20.82 1.99 22.60
N ILE A 114 19.66 2.48 22.16
CA ILE A 114 19.23 3.87 22.29
C ILE A 114 18.24 3.97 23.44
N LYS A 115 18.43 4.99 24.30
CA LYS A 115 17.62 5.19 25.49
C LYS A 115 16.95 6.56 25.48
N ASP A 116 15.79 6.64 26.12
CA ASP A 116 15.13 7.89 26.43
C ASP A 116 15.83 8.64 27.60
N SER A 117 15.33 9.82 27.93
CA SER A 117 15.84 10.64 29.04
C SER A 117 15.64 10.01 30.42
N TYR A 118 14.80 9.00 30.53
CA TYR A 118 14.54 8.24 31.76
C TYR A 118 15.41 6.98 31.88
N GLY A 119 16.20 6.66 30.83
CA GLY A 119 17.04 5.47 30.76
C GLY A 119 16.36 4.21 30.22
N ASN A 120 15.12 4.30 29.75
CA ASN A 120 14.43 3.17 29.11
C ASN A 120 14.98 2.94 27.71
N ILE A 121 15.16 1.67 27.31
CA ILE A 121 15.58 1.32 25.96
C ILE A 121 14.41 1.55 25.00
N VAL A 122 14.59 2.49 24.06
CA VAL A 122 13.62 2.78 23.01
C VAL A 122 13.93 2.02 21.72
N TRP A 123 15.20 1.66 21.51
CA TRP A 123 15.65 0.86 20.36
C TRP A 123 16.88 0.02 20.72
N SER A 124 16.99 -1.20 20.15
CA SER A 124 18.14 -2.06 20.39
C SER A 124 18.40 -3.00 19.20
N GLN A 125 19.51 -2.86 18.53
CA GLN A 125 20.02 -3.85 17.57
C GLN A 125 20.66 -5.05 18.28
N LYS A 126 21.16 -4.88 19.47
CA LYS A 126 21.69 -5.98 20.30
C LYS A 126 20.64 -7.07 20.55
N ALA A 127 19.35 -6.72 20.62
CA ALA A 127 18.26 -7.67 20.78
C ALA A 127 18.17 -8.68 19.62
N TYR A 128 18.73 -8.36 18.45
CA TYR A 128 18.77 -9.18 17.25
C TYR A 128 20.11 -9.88 17.02
N GLY A 129 21.02 -9.87 18.00
CA GLY A 129 22.37 -10.48 17.92
C GLY A 129 22.38 -11.98 17.56
N PHE A 130 21.25 -12.69 17.69
CA PHE A 130 21.09 -14.06 17.25
C PHE A 130 21.22 -14.23 15.72
N LEU A 131 21.09 -13.15 14.93
CA LEU A 131 21.26 -13.14 13.48
C LEU A 131 22.74 -13.24 13.05
N GLU A 132 23.69 -12.83 13.91
CA GLU A 132 25.10 -12.66 13.56
C GLU A 132 25.83 -13.98 13.36
N ASN A 133 25.48 -15.02 14.11
CA ASN A 133 26.25 -16.27 14.21
C ASN A 133 25.63 -17.47 13.53
N ALA A 134 24.47 -17.36 12.91
CA ALA A 134 23.79 -18.49 12.27
C ALA A 134 23.99 -18.47 10.75
N ALA A 135 24.72 -19.46 10.26
CA ALA A 135 24.97 -19.65 8.83
C ALA A 135 23.73 -20.11 8.05
N LYS A 136 22.85 -20.87 8.70
CA LYS A 136 21.59 -21.40 8.13
C LYS A 136 20.40 -20.87 8.94
N SER A 137 19.27 -20.67 8.26
CA SER A 137 18.01 -20.33 8.92
C SER A 137 17.62 -21.41 9.94
N PRO A 138 17.16 -21.02 11.14
CA PRO A 138 16.52 -21.95 12.08
C PRO A 138 15.26 -22.58 11.47
N ASP A 139 14.91 -23.78 11.90
CA ASP A 139 13.71 -24.50 11.43
C ASP A 139 12.39 -23.72 11.62
N THR A 140 12.38 -22.80 12.58
CA THR A 140 11.24 -21.93 12.92
C THR A 140 11.13 -20.69 12.06
N VAL A 141 12.03 -20.46 11.09
CA VAL A 141 12.07 -19.26 10.26
C VAL A 141 12.14 -19.64 8.78
N ASN A 142 11.33 -18.98 7.96
CA ASN A 142 11.46 -19.09 6.51
C ASN A 142 12.85 -18.62 6.06
N PRO A 143 13.62 -19.42 5.30
CA PRO A 143 15.00 -19.06 4.91
C PRO A 143 15.14 -17.74 4.16
N SER A 144 14.17 -17.41 3.32
CA SER A 144 14.18 -16.15 2.59
C SER A 144 14.02 -14.93 3.52
N LEU A 145 13.10 -15.02 4.50
CA LEU A 145 12.93 -14.00 5.52
C LEU A 145 14.19 -13.87 6.42
N TRP A 146 14.88 -15.01 6.68
CA TRP A 146 16.13 -15.00 7.44
C TRP A 146 17.21 -14.17 6.76
N GLU A 147 17.39 -14.32 5.44
CA GLU A 147 18.34 -13.50 4.68
C GLU A 147 17.95 -12.03 4.65
N ASN A 148 16.66 -11.72 4.46
CA ASN A 148 16.18 -10.34 4.56
C ASN A 148 16.45 -9.73 5.95
N ALA A 149 16.21 -10.48 7.03
CA ALA A 149 16.47 -10.04 8.40
C ALA A 149 17.96 -9.76 8.63
N LYS A 150 18.86 -10.63 8.13
CA LYS A 150 20.32 -10.41 8.20
C LYS A 150 20.76 -9.15 7.45
N ASN A 151 20.16 -8.91 6.28
CA ASN A 151 20.45 -7.71 5.49
C ASN A 151 19.95 -6.44 6.19
N ASN A 152 18.76 -6.45 6.78
CA ASN A 152 18.24 -5.33 7.58
C ASN A 152 19.00 -5.13 8.91
N HIS A 153 19.65 -6.17 9.42
CA HIS A 153 20.52 -6.07 10.60
C HIS A 153 21.89 -5.43 10.29
N ALA A 154 22.16 -5.12 9.03
CA ALA A 154 23.31 -4.30 8.63
C ALA A 154 23.09 -2.85 9.06
N TYR A 155 23.43 -2.49 10.29
CA TYR A 155 23.20 -1.17 10.87
C TYR A 155 24.47 -0.30 10.95
N GLY A 156 24.28 1.02 11.05
CA GLY A 156 25.37 2.00 11.19
C GLY A 156 25.28 3.13 10.17
N LEU A 157 26.42 3.80 9.94
CA LEU A 157 26.59 4.87 8.97
C LEU A 157 27.15 4.31 7.66
N PHE A 158 26.52 4.64 6.55
CA PHE A 158 26.90 4.18 5.21
C PHE A 158 27.01 5.36 4.24
N GLU A 159 28.01 5.34 3.37
CA GLU A 159 28.07 6.20 2.18
C GLU A 159 27.26 5.55 1.05
N VAL A 160 26.19 6.21 0.61
CA VAL A 160 25.39 5.83 -0.56
C VAL A 160 26.11 6.23 -1.83
N GLU A 161 26.48 7.48 -1.89
CA GLU A 161 27.33 8.12 -2.89
C GLU A 161 28.11 9.23 -2.18
N LYS A 162 29.25 9.63 -2.73
CA LYS A 162 30.06 10.69 -2.11
C LYS A 162 29.24 11.96 -1.92
N GLY A 163 28.89 12.26 -0.67
CA GLY A 163 28.02 13.37 -0.29
C GLY A 163 26.59 12.99 0.07
N ILE A 164 26.20 11.72 -0.06
CA ILE A 164 24.94 11.20 0.45
C ILE A 164 25.23 10.07 1.43
N TYR A 165 24.73 10.20 2.64
CA TYR A 165 24.98 9.26 3.74
C TYR A 165 23.68 8.80 4.36
N GLN A 166 23.59 7.51 4.68
CA GLN A 166 22.47 6.92 5.40
C GLN A 166 22.90 6.36 6.75
N VAL A 167 22.10 6.61 7.77
CA VAL A 167 22.14 5.86 9.01
C VAL A 167 21.01 4.84 8.97
N ARG A 168 21.36 3.57 8.90
CA ARG A 168 20.45 2.44 8.79
C ARG A 168 20.39 1.63 10.08
N GLY A 169 19.22 1.04 10.38
CA GLY A 169 19.04 0.18 11.54
C GLY A 169 18.96 0.90 12.89
N TYR A 170 18.85 2.21 12.91
CA TYR A 170 18.64 3.01 14.13
C TYR A 170 17.15 3.14 14.47
N ASP A 171 16.30 2.81 13.52
CA ASP A 171 14.84 2.68 13.64
C ASP A 171 14.34 1.79 12.50
N MET A 172 13.04 1.78 12.25
CA MET A 172 12.38 1.14 11.12
C MET A 172 12.81 1.78 9.80
N ALA A 173 12.72 3.11 9.70
CA ALA A 173 13.16 3.87 8.55
C ALA A 173 14.61 4.36 8.67
N ASN A 174 15.23 4.62 7.53
CA ASN A 174 16.59 5.17 7.42
C ASN A 174 16.58 6.68 7.58
N LEU A 175 17.59 7.23 8.26
CA LEU A 175 17.91 8.65 8.23
C LEU A 175 18.91 8.91 7.11
N THR A 176 18.61 9.84 6.19
CA THR A 176 19.57 10.22 5.14
C THR A 176 20.02 11.67 5.30
N LEU A 177 21.33 11.92 5.11
CA LEU A 177 21.93 13.24 5.07
C LEU A 177 22.60 13.48 3.74
N VAL A 178 22.24 14.58 3.09
CA VAL A 178 22.87 15.06 1.86
C VAL A 178 23.76 16.26 2.18
N ALA A 179 25.02 16.18 1.76
CA ALA A 179 26.00 17.24 1.99
C ALA A 179 25.73 18.41 1.06
N GLY A 180 25.36 19.55 1.62
CA GLY A 180 25.44 20.83 0.93
C GLY A 180 26.83 21.41 0.97
N ASP A 181 26.99 22.63 0.46
CA ASP A 181 28.26 23.33 0.44
C ASP A 181 28.72 23.70 1.86
N THR A 182 27.80 23.98 2.77
CA THR A 182 28.08 24.45 4.13
C THR A 182 27.35 23.68 5.25
N GLY A 183 26.42 22.80 4.94
CA GLY A 183 25.62 22.11 5.94
C GLY A 183 25.02 20.78 5.46
N TRP A 184 24.06 20.28 6.21
CA TRP A 184 23.32 19.04 5.90
C TRP A 184 21.89 19.33 5.47
N ILE A 185 21.42 18.61 4.47
CA ILE A 185 19.99 18.47 4.13
C ILE A 185 19.58 17.09 4.64
N VAL A 186 18.54 17.03 5.47
CA VAL A 186 18.03 15.80 6.08
C VAL A 186 16.86 15.30 5.26
N LEU A 187 16.86 14.01 4.89
CA LEU A 187 15.73 13.33 4.23
C LEU A 187 15.19 12.29 5.19
N ASP A 188 13.93 12.41 5.53
CA ASP A 188 13.21 11.69 6.57
C ASP A 188 13.89 11.74 7.94
N THR A 189 13.19 11.45 9.01
CA THR A 189 13.69 11.73 10.36
C THR A 189 13.53 10.56 11.33
N THR A 190 13.23 9.37 10.84
CA THR A 190 12.89 8.20 11.64
C THR A 190 11.61 8.40 12.48
N MET A 191 11.25 7.43 13.33
CA MET A 191 10.02 7.46 14.11
C MET A 191 10.12 8.29 15.40
N GLY A 192 11.29 8.33 16.03
CA GLY A 192 11.48 8.96 17.34
C GLY A 192 12.66 9.90 17.43
N ILE A 193 12.52 10.95 18.25
CA ILE A 193 13.56 11.96 18.48
C ILE A 193 14.86 11.33 18.98
N GLU A 194 14.78 10.33 19.85
CA GLU A 194 15.95 9.67 20.42
C GLU A 194 16.75 8.90 19.34
N CYS A 195 16.03 8.19 18.45
CA CYS A 195 16.63 7.47 17.35
C CYS A 195 17.26 8.43 16.33
N ALA A 196 16.54 9.48 15.97
CA ALA A 196 17.03 10.54 15.07
C ALA A 196 18.26 11.27 15.65
N GLY A 197 18.23 11.60 16.94
CA GLY A 197 19.35 12.22 17.65
C GLY A 197 20.58 11.33 17.68
N ALA A 198 20.42 10.05 18.06
CA ALA A 198 21.52 9.08 18.07
C ALA A 198 22.12 8.85 16.67
N ALA A 199 21.30 8.85 15.63
CA ALA A 199 21.76 8.76 14.25
C ALA A 199 22.55 10.01 13.84
N LEU A 200 22.07 11.21 14.19
CA LEU A 200 22.79 12.46 13.93
C LEU A 200 24.13 12.51 14.68
N ASP A 201 24.19 12.00 15.92
CA ASP A 201 25.42 11.96 16.70
C ASP A 201 26.46 11.02 16.06
N LEU A 202 26.04 9.88 15.50
CA LEU A 202 26.93 9.01 14.72
C LEU A 202 27.51 9.74 13.50
N VAL A 203 26.67 10.51 12.79
CA VAL A 203 27.13 11.33 11.66
C VAL A 203 28.13 12.40 12.11
N LYS A 204 27.82 13.13 13.18
CA LYS A 204 28.74 14.15 13.73
C LYS A 204 30.11 13.57 14.12
N GLN A 205 30.08 12.39 14.73
CA GLN A 205 31.29 11.69 15.16
C GLN A 205 32.21 11.32 13.99
N HIS A 206 31.68 10.92 12.85
CA HIS A 206 32.49 10.39 11.73
C HIS A 206 32.66 11.36 10.56
N LEU A 207 31.71 12.28 10.35
CA LEU A 207 31.69 13.23 9.22
C LEU A 207 31.84 14.70 9.67
N GLY A 208 31.90 14.94 10.99
CA GLY A 208 31.99 16.26 11.57
C GLY A 208 30.64 16.94 11.77
N GLU A 209 30.64 17.95 12.61
CA GLU A 209 29.47 18.76 12.89
C GLU A 209 29.25 19.80 11.79
N LYS A 210 28.03 19.86 11.27
CA LYS A 210 27.58 20.85 10.28
C LYS A 210 26.14 21.30 10.60
N PRO A 211 25.77 22.55 10.27
CA PRO A 211 24.42 23.03 10.48
C PRO A 211 23.43 22.31 9.58
N ILE A 212 22.18 22.14 10.06
CA ILE A 212 21.06 21.67 9.24
C ILE A 212 20.54 22.82 8.38
N LYS A 213 20.45 22.62 7.08
CA LYS A 213 19.99 23.61 6.08
C LYS A 213 18.54 23.45 5.72
N ALA A 214 18.03 22.24 5.70
CA ALA A 214 16.62 21.91 5.51
C ALA A 214 16.33 20.51 6.03
N VAL A 215 15.07 20.25 6.31
CA VAL A 215 14.52 18.91 6.54
C VAL A 215 13.45 18.64 5.47
N ILE A 216 13.51 17.50 4.84
CA ILE A 216 12.58 17.07 3.78
C ILE A 216 11.96 15.75 4.20
N ILE A 217 10.64 15.67 4.22
CA ILE A 217 9.91 14.45 4.57
C ILE A 217 9.21 13.92 3.33
N SER A 218 9.38 12.62 3.07
CA SER A 218 8.83 11.96 1.89
C SER A 218 7.31 11.88 1.89
N HIS A 219 6.70 11.53 3.04
CA HIS A 219 5.27 11.28 3.18
C HIS A 219 4.81 11.30 4.66
N PRO A 220 3.47 11.32 4.95
CA PRO A 220 2.94 11.58 6.27
C PRO A 220 2.87 10.36 7.22
N HIS A 221 3.72 9.33 7.08
CA HIS A 221 3.82 8.27 8.07
C HIS A 221 4.81 8.60 9.19
N ILE A 222 4.50 8.16 10.41
CA ILE A 222 5.25 8.55 11.63
C ILE A 222 6.72 8.16 11.56
N ASP A 223 7.07 7.03 10.97
CA ASP A 223 8.45 6.54 10.86
C ASP A 223 9.32 7.38 9.90
N HIS A 224 8.74 8.33 9.18
CA HIS A 224 9.45 9.29 8.34
C HIS A 224 9.52 10.68 8.96
N PHE A 225 8.49 11.11 9.71
CA PHE A 225 8.46 12.45 10.30
C PHE A 225 8.61 12.50 11.83
N GLY A 226 8.38 11.40 12.54
CA GLY A 226 8.22 11.40 13.99
C GLY A 226 9.45 11.89 14.77
N GLY A 227 10.64 11.72 14.24
CA GLY A 227 11.89 12.21 14.80
C GLY A 227 12.25 13.65 14.44
N VAL A 228 11.40 14.39 13.73
CA VAL A 228 11.66 15.74 13.21
C VAL A 228 12.15 16.73 14.28
N GLY A 229 11.69 16.56 15.52
CA GLY A 229 12.08 17.39 16.67
C GLY A 229 13.57 17.33 17.04
N ALA A 230 14.32 16.33 16.55
CA ALA A 230 15.77 16.28 16.70
C ALA A 230 16.50 17.31 15.81
N PHE A 231 15.87 17.80 14.75
CA PHE A 231 16.47 18.69 13.74
C PHE A 231 15.87 20.08 13.74
N VAL A 232 14.54 20.18 13.91
CA VAL A 232 13.79 21.44 13.81
C VAL A 232 12.65 21.44 14.79
N ASN A 233 12.26 22.64 15.27
CA ASN A 233 11.14 22.85 16.17
C ASN A 233 10.41 24.16 15.81
N ASP A 234 9.30 24.47 16.48
CA ASP A 234 8.45 25.65 16.21
C ASP A 234 9.21 27.00 16.24
N LYS A 235 10.35 27.07 16.94
CA LYS A 235 11.18 28.30 17.00
C LYS A 235 12.19 28.39 15.87
N THR A 236 12.67 27.25 15.37
CA THR A 236 13.73 27.14 14.36
C THR A 236 13.21 26.88 12.95
N VAL A 237 11.96 26.41 12.80
CA VAL A 237 11.31 26.22 11.49
C VAL A 237 11.14 27.54 10.76
N ALA A 238 11.31 27.53 9.44
CA ALA A 238 11.11 28.69 8.59
C ALA A 238 9.65 29.19 8.62
N ASP A 239 9.42 30.41 8.20
CA ASP A 239 8.10 31.02 8.15
C ASP A 239 7.37 30.58 6.87
N ALA A 240 6.28 29.81 7.01
CA ALA A 240 5.49 29.29 5.90
C ALA A 240 4.80 30.37 5.04
N SER A 241 4.71 31.62 5.53
CA SER A 241 4.16 32.75 4.73
C SER A 241 5.15 33.27 3.68
N LEU A 242 6.40 32.87 3.76
CA LEU A 242 7.47 33.30 2.85
C LEU A 242 7.64 32.34 1.67
N PRO A 243 7.94 32.83 0.46
CA PRO A 243 8.40 31.99 -0.64
C PRO A 243 9.64 31.19 -0.26
N ILE A 244 9.86 30.01 -0.87
CA ILE A 244 10.94 29.10 -0.53
C ILE A 244 12.33 29.78 -0.61
N GLU A 245 12.54 30.64 -1.60
CA GLU A 245 13.81 31.35 -1.79
C GLU A 245 14.12 32.27 -0.59
N LYS A 246 13.11 32.88 0.00
CA LYS A 246 13.25 33.70 1.21
C LYS A 246 13.43 32.88 2.46
N GLN A 247 12.79 31.71 2.55
CA GLN A 247 13.02 30.79 3.65
C GLN A 247 14.47 30.29 3.66
N LEU A 248 15.00 29.91 2.48
CA LEU A 248 16.38 29.43 2.30
C LEU A 248 17.43 30.54 2.58
N ALA A 249 17.12 31.79 2.25
CA ALA A 249 17.99 32.93 2.56
C ALA A 249 17.91 33.36 4.02
N GLY A 250 16.90 32.90 4.77
CA GLY A 250 16.70 33.20 6.19
C GLY A 250 17.62 32.36 7.09
N GLY A 251 17.69 32.68 8.36
CA GLY A 251 18.47 31.94 9.34
C GLY A 251 17.75 30.74 9.98
N LYS A 252 16.54 30.41 9.49
CA LYS A 252 15.70 29.30 9.98
C LYS A 252 15.72 28.11 9.03
N ILE A 253 15.25 26.96 9.49
CA ILE A 253 15.31 25.68 8.77
C ILE A 253 13.99 25.44 8.03
N PRO A 254 13.93 25.42 6.68
CA PRO A 254 12.79 24.96 5.95
C PRO A 254 12.45 23.49 6.25
N LEU A 255 11.17 23.22 6.50
CA LEU A 255 10.61 21.86 6.57
C LEU A 255 9.74 21.68 5.32
N ILE A 256 10.21 20.85 4.40
CA ILE A 256 9.66 20.65 3.06
C ILE A 256 8.97 19.30 2.99
N VAL A 257 7.74 19.27 2.47
CA VAL A 257 6.90 18.06 2.41
C VAL A 257 6.13 18.02 1.08
N PRO A 258 5.53 16.89 0.67
CA PRO A 258 4.59 16.87 -0.45
C PRO A 258 3.27 17.56 -0.11
N GLU A 259 2.57 18.08 -1.12
CA GLU A 259 1.24 18.69 -0.98
C GLU A 259 0.26 17.75 -0.26
N GLY A 260 -0.49 18.30 0.72
CA GLY A 260 -1.46 17.56 1.52
C GLY A 260 -0.89 16.81 2.72
N PHE A 261 0.40 16.83 2.93
CA PHE A 261 1.09 16.10 4.02
C PHE A 261 0.43 16.31 5.39
N THR A 262 0.20 17.56 5.79
CA THR A 262 -0.35 17.86 7.13
C THR A 262 -1.75 17.29 7.31
N THR A 263 -2.61 17.40 6.31
CA THR A 263 -3.98 16.86 6.35
C THR A 263 -3.94 15.35 6.56
N HIS A 264 -3.18 14.64 5.75
CA HIS A 264 -3.12 13.17 5.83
C HIS A 264 -2.42 12.68 7.10
N ALA A 265 -1.38 13.38 7.58
CA ALA A 265 -0.78 13.07 8.88
C ALA A 265 -1.79 13.18 10.04
N VAL A 266 -2.63 14.23 10.02
CA VAL A 266 -3.67 14.43 11.03
C VAL A 266 -4.77 13.37 10.93
N GLU A 267 -5.29 13.12 9.72
CA GLU A 267 -6.39 12.18 9.49
C GLU A 267 -6.00 10.76 9.93
N GLU A 268 -4.85 10.28 9.50
CA GLU A 268 -4.39 8.94 9.85
C GLU A 268 -4.15 8.78 11.35
N ASN A 269 -3.49 9.75 11.99
CA ASN A 269 -3.05 9.59 13.37
C ASN A 269 -4.10 9.99 14.41
N LEU A 270 -5.11 10.81 14.07
CA LEU A 270 -6.14 11.23 15.01
C LEU A 270 -7.46 10.50 14.83
N TYR A 271 -7.97 10.32 13.60
CA TYR A 271 -9.32 9.80 13.40
C TYR A 271 -9.45 8.34 13.83
N ALA A 272 -8.57 7.47 13.36
CA ALA A 272 -8.53 6.05 13.72
C ALA A 272 -7.24 5.64 14.46
N GLY A 273 -6.38 6.58 14.83
CA GLY A 273 -5.04 6.35 15.36
C GLY A 273 -4.98 5.41 16.56
N LYS A 274 -5.95 5.47 17.49
CA LYS A 274 -6.01 4.54 18.62
C LYS A 274 -6.24 3.08 18.18
N ALA A 275 -7.14 2.85 17.23
CA ALA A 275 -7.39 1.52 16.67
C ALA A 275 -6.18 1.04 15.85
N MET A 276 -5.59 1.92 15.04
CA MET A 276 -4.38 1.62 14.26
C MET A 276 -3.20 1.29 15.19
N GLY A 277 -2.97 2.06 16.26
CA GLY A 277 -1.93 1.79 17.26
C GLY A 277 -2.10 0.42 17.94
N ARG A 278 -3.34 0.03 18.30
CA ARG A 278 -3.60 -1.32 18.83
C ARG A 278 -3.28 -2.42 17.82
N ARG A 279 -3.66 -2.24 16.55
CA ARG A 279 -3.40 -3.20 15.45
C ARG A 279 -1.92 -3.23 15.06
N ALA A 280 -1.20 -2.12 15.20
CA ALA A 280 0.25 -2.04 14.95
C ALA A 280 1.03 -3.01 15.86
N ASN A 281 0.58 -3.28 17.10
CA ASN A 281 1.20 -4.29 17.94
C ASN A 281 1.22 -5.69 17.32
N TYR A 282 0.19 -6.04 16.54
CA TYR A 282 0.16 -7.29 15.78
C TYR A 282 1.08 -7.21 14.56
N GLN A 283 0.96 -6.17 13.75
CA GLN A 283 1.72 -6.04 12.51
C GLN A 283 3.23 -6.00 12.74
N TYR A 284 3.67 -5.27 13.76
CA TYR A 284 5.10 -5.06 14.03
C TYR A 284 5.67 -5.96 15.13
N GLY A 285 4.83 -6.84 15.72
CA GLY A 285 5.27 -7.76 16.75
C GLY A 285 5.91 -7.07 17.97
N THR A 286 5.39 -5.89 18.36
CA THR A 286 6.00 -5.06 19.42
C THR A 286 5.93 -5.70 20.80
N LEU A 287 5.00 -6.64 21.00
CA LEU A 287 4.80 -7.38 22.25
C LEU A 287 5.45 -8.78 22.24
N ILE A 288 6.10 -9.16 21.14
CA ILE A 288 6.75 -10.46 20.99
C ILE A 288 8.25 -10.29 21.21
N ASP A 289 8.86 -11.21 21.97
CA ASP A 289 10.30 -11.22 22.20
C ASP A 289 11.09 -11.39 20.91
N LYS A 290 12.26 -10.76 20.87
CA LYS A 290 13.17 -10.84 19.71
C LYS A 290 13.93 -12.16 19.74
N SER A 291 13.56 -13.10 18.87
CA SER A 291 14.15 -14.44 18.83
C SER A 291 13.79 -15.18 17.54
N PRO A 292 14.42 -16.31 17.23
CA PRO A 292 14.03 -17.16 16.11
C PRO A 292 12.61 -17.75 16.22
N THR A 293 12.03 -17.79 17.41
CA THR A 293 10.64 -18.25 17.64
C THR A 293 9.68 -17.07 17.89
N GLY A 294 10.18 -15.83 17.86
CA GLY A 294 9.45 -14.61 18.10
C GLY A 294 9.58 -13.59 16.96
N ALA A 295 9.64 -12.31 17.31
CA ALA A 295 9.80 -11.24 16.33
C ALA A 295 11.21 -11.20 15.77
N LEU A 296 11.32 -11.21 14.44
CA LEU A 296 12.56 -11.33 13.70
C LEU A 296 12.87 -10.10 12.84
N SER A 297 11.91 -9.70 12.02
CA SER A 297 11.98 -8.61 11.05
C SER A 297 10.56 -8.23 10.65
N ILE A 298 10.40 -7.04 10.13
CA ILE A 298 9.15 -6.58 9.51
C ILE A 298 9.27 -6.39 8.00
N GLY A 299 10.35 -6.92 7.40
CA GLY A 299 10.61 -6.84 5.96
C GLY A 299 11.26 -5.53 5.54
N ILE A 300 10.67 -4.40 5.86
CA ILE A 300 11.20 -3.05 5.58
C ILE A 300 12.21 -2.57 6.63
N GLY A 301 12.44 -3.34 7.69
CA GLY A 301 13.37 -3.05 8.78
C GLY A 301 13.28 -4.12 9.85
N MET A 302 13.91 -3.87 11.00
CA MET A 302 13.94 -4.85 12.11
C MET A 302 12.70 -4.78 12.99
N GLY A 303 12.07 -3.61 13.10
CA GLY A 303 10.91 -3.40 13.98
C GLY A 303 10.68 -1.91 14.23
N GLN A 304 9.73 -1.62 15.10
CA GLN A 304 9.31 -0.27 15.46
C GLN A 304 10.00 0.17 16.77
N SER A 305 10.58 1.38 16.79
CA SER A 305 11.12 1.96 18.02
C SER A 305 9.99 2.43 18.95
N LYS A 306 10.36 2.69 20.22
CA LYS A 306 9.45 3.20 21.28
C LYS A 306 9.81 4.63 21.68
N GLY A 307 10.48 5.37 20.78
CA GLY A 307 10.93 6.74 21.04
C GLY A 307 9.80 7.76 21.11
N THR A 308 10.15 8.98 21.47
CA THR A 308 9.24 10.12 21.52
C THR A 308 8.92 10.61 20.12
N VAL A 309 7.66 10.59 19.72
CA VAL A 309 7.19 11.11 18.44
C VAL A 309 6.99 12.62 18.53
N SER A 310 7.41 13.36 17.51
CA SER A 310 7.20 14.80 17.37
C SER A 310 6.50 15.13 16.06
N PHE A 311 5.91 16.33 16.01
CA PHE A 311 5.34 16.90 14.81
C PHE A 311 5.66 18.40 14.77
N VAL A 312 6.14 18.89 13.64
CA VAL A 312 6.36 20.31 13.39
C VAL A 312 5.58 20.69 12.13
N VAL A 313 4.88 21.80 12.15
CA VAL A 313 4.11 22.26 10.98
C VAL A 313 5.07 22.58 9.85
N PRO A 314 4.92 21.97 8.66
CA PRO A 314 5.78 22.22 7.52
C PRO A 314 5.75 23.68 7.08
N SER A 315 6.88 24.16 6.58
CA SER A 315 7.00 25.52 6.07
C SER A 315 6.84 25.62 4.55
N TYR A 316 6.94 24.50 3.84
CA TYR A 316 6.81 24.47 2.39
C TYR A 316 6.24 23.13 1.90
N GLU A 317 5.32 23.20 0.94
CA GLU A 317 4.77 22.04 0.24
C GLU A 317 5.20 22.05 -1.23
N VAL A 318 5.76 20.93 -1.70
CA VAL A 318 6.02 20.68 -3.12
C VAL A 318 4.69 20.36 -3.80
N LYS A 319 4.34 21.12 -4.87
CA LYS A 319 2.99 21.08 -5.46
C LYS A 319 2.92 20.45 -6.84
N LYS A 320 4.05 20.16 -7.47
CA LYS A 320 4.07 19.59 -8.83
C LYS A 320 5.32 18.76 -9.10
N THR A 321 5.15 17.74 -9.87
CA THR A 321 6.26 16.98 -10.46
C THR A 321 7.10 17.88 -11.38
N GLY A 322 8.42 17.75 -11.28
CA GLY A 322 9.40 18.58 -12.02
C GLY A 322 9.73 19.90 -11.34
N GLU A 323 9.19 20.17 -10.15
CA GLU A 323 9.61 21.29 -9.34
C GLU A 323 11.08 21.16 -8.95
N LYS A 324 11.82 22.25 -8.98
CA LYS A 324 13.23 22.28 -8.65
C LYS A 324 13.51 23.24 -7.51
N ILE A 325 14.23 22.80 -6.51
CA ILE A 325 14.69 23.61 -5.39
C ILE A 325 16.18 23.40 -5.21
N THR A 326 16.94 24.49 -5.05
CA THR A 326 18.37 24.42 -4.73
C THR A 326 18.59 24.81 -3.28
N ILE A 327 19.11 23.91 -2.47
CA ILE A 327 19.40 24.13 -1.06
C ILE A 327 20.91 23.96 -0.83
N ASP A 328 21.55 24.99 -0.28
CA ASP A 328 22.99 24.97 0.05
C ASP A 328 23.86 24.40 -1.09
N GLY A 329 23.59 24.84 -2.35
CA GLY A 329 24.30 24.43 -3.56
C GLY A 329 23.86 23.07 -4.16
N VAL A 330 22.90 22.37 -3.56
CA VAL A 330 22.37 21.11 -4.08
C VAL A 330 21.04 21.34 -4.78
N GLU A 331 20.99 21.17 -6.10
CA GLU A 331 19.76 21.13 -6.88
C GLU A 331 19.04 19.80 -6.64
N MET A 332 17.73 19.86 -6.44
CA MET A 332 16.82 18.73 -6.30
C MET A 332 15.66 18.87 -7.26
N GLU A 333 15.29 17.80 -7.95
CA GLU A 333 14.11 17.72 -8.82
C GLU A 333 13.11 16.75 -8.20
N PHE A 334 11.90 17.23 -7.93
CA PHE A 334 10.86 16.50 -7.20
C PHE A 334 9.87 15.81 -8.14
N GLN A 335 9.46 14.61 -7.77
CA GLN A 335 8.33 13.91 -8.39
C GLN A 335 7.29 13.61 -7.32
N LEU A 336 6.06 14.08 -7.49
CA LEU A 336 4.94 13.71 -6.63
C LEU A 336 4.38 12.35 -7.04
N THR A 337 4.09 11.51 -6.05
CA THR A 337 3.60 10.14 -6.23
C THR A 337 2.38 9.84 -5.32
N PRO A 338 1.33 10.69 -5.35
CA PRO A 338 0.20 10.55 -4.44
C PRO A 338 -0.57 9.25 -4.66
N GLY A 339 -1.02 8.63 -3.54
CA GLY A 339 -1.80 7.39 -3.57
C GLY A 339 -0.98 6.12 -3.79
N THR A 340 0.36 6.22 -3.70
CA THR A 340 1.28 5.09 -3.66
C THR A 340 1.38 4.54 -2.24
N GLU A 341 2.54 4.65 -1.58
CA GLU A 341 2.70 4.22 -0.19
C GLU A 341 1.82 5.05 0.76
N ALA A 342 1.68 6.34 0.47
CA ALA A 342 0.81 7.27 1.19
C ALA A 342 -0.04 8.12 0.24
N PRO A 343 -1.14 8.75 0.74
CA PRO A 343 -1.94 9.67 -0.04
C PRO A 343 -1.15 10.87 -0.59
N ALA A 344 -0.11 11.30 0.14
CA ALA A 344 0.84 12.34 -0.25
C ALA A 344 2.26 11.79 -0.12
N GLU A 345 2.97 11.65 -1.24
CA GLU A 345 4.34 11.15 -1.26
C GLU A 345 5.14 11.78 -2.39
N MET A 346 6.48 11.80 -2.28
CA MET A 346 7.37 12.33 -3.31
C MET A 346 8.73 11.64 -3.36
N ASN A 347 9.25 11.49 -4.58
CA ASN A 347 10.62 11.10 -4.89
C ASN A 347 11.48 12.35 -5.17
N ILE A 348 12.82 12.22 -5.06
CA ILE A 348 13.76 13.32 -5.35
C ILE A 348 14.94 12.81 -6.17
N TYR A 349 15.21 13.47 -7.31
CA TYR A 349 16.42 13.26 -8.06
C TYR A 349 17.46 14.35 -7.74
N PHE A 350 18.71 13.94 -7.52
CA PHE A 350 19.87 14.78 -7.21
C PHE A 350 20.84 14.78 -8.38
N PRO A 351 20.78 15.76 -9.31
CA PRO A 351 21.64 15.80 -10.51
C PRO A 351 23.15 15.79 -10.18
N ARG A 352 23.56 16.53 -9.13
CA ARG A 352 24.96 16.61 -8.67
C ARG A 352 25.53 15.24 -8.30
N TYR A 353 24.72 14.38 -7.73
CA TYR A 353 25.10 13.07 -7.20
C TYR A 353 24.69 11.91 -8.11
N LYS A 354 23.97 12.20 -9.21
CA LYS A 354 23.37 11.17 -10.07
C LYS A 354 22.61 10.12 -9.25
N ALA A 355 21.85 10.57 -8.27
CA ALA A 355 21.18 9.72 -7.30
C ALA A 355 19.67 9.99 -7.30
N LEU A 356 18.88 8.93 -7.28
CA LEU A 356 17.43 9.00 -7.12
C LEU A 356 17.04 8.49 -5.73
N TRP A 357 16.43 9.37 -4.93
CA TRP A 357 15.74 8.94 -3.72
C TRP A 357 14.29 8.58 -4.08
N ALA A 358 13.99 7.31 -3.96
CA ALA A 358 12.68 6.76 -4.30
C ALA A 358 11.74 6.65 -3.08
N ALA A 359 12.02 7.41 -2.02
CA ALA A 359 11.22 7.44 -0.79
C ALA A 359 10.86 6.03 -0.29
N GLU A 360 9.60 5.63 -0.37
CA GLU A 360 9.15 4.26 -0.11
C GLU A 360 8.51 3.59 -1.35
N ASN A 361 8.56 4.25 -2.51
CA ASN A 361 8.02 3.73 -3.77
C ASN A 361 8.75 2.48 -4.29
N CYS A 362 10.05 2.36 -4.02
CA CYS A 362 10.86 1.19 -4.33
C CYS A 362 11.64 0.77 -3.09
N THR A 363 11.22 -0.30 -2.43
CA THR A 363 11.92 -0.93 -1.29
C THR A 363 12.44 -2.30 -1.68
N ALA A 364 13.44 -2.84 -0.97
CA ALA A 364 13.97 -4.18 -1.27
C ALA A 364 13.04 -5.31 -0.76
N THR A 365 11.74 -5.09 -0.89
CA THR A 365 10.66 -6.02 -0.55
C THR A 365 9.38 -5.63 -1.30
N LEU A 366 8.48 -6.58 -1.52
CA LEU A 366 7.11 -6.24 -1.93
C LEU A 366 6.42 -5.47 -0.80
N HIS A 367 6.05 -4.22 -1.07
CA HIS A 367 5.29 -3.43 -0.12
C HIS A 367 3.80 -3.82 -0.14
N ASN A 368 3.08 -3.54 0.95
CA ASN A 368 1.65 -3.81 1.01
C ASN A 368 0.84 -2.69 0.33
N LEU A 369 -0.25 -3.08 -0.36
CA LEU A 369 -1.26 -2.16 -0.89
C LEU A 369 -2.34 -1.82 0.15
N TYR A 370 -2.37 -2.55 1.27
CA TYR A 370 -3.18 -2.30 2.45
C TYR A 370 -2.37 -2.72 3.68
N THR A 371 -2.14 -1.79 4.59
CA THR A 371 -1.41 -2.09 5.81
C THR A 371 -2.32 -2.74 6.86
N LEU A 372 -1.85 -3.81 7.52
CA LEU A 372 -2.65 -4.57 8.50
C LEU A 372 -3.06 -3.74 9.72
N ARG A 373 -2.27 -2.71 10.07
CA ARG A 373 -2.64 -1.75 11.12
C ARG A 373 -3.89 -0.92 10.75
N GLY A 374 -4.13 -0.72 9.48
CA GLY A 374 -5.19 0.11 8.93
C GLY A 374 -4.63 1.38 8.29
N ALA A 375 -5.07 1.67 7.08
CA ALA A 375 -4.87 2.89 6.32
C ALA A 375 -5.84 2.89 5.14
N GLU A 376 -5.85 3.95 4.34
CA GLU A 376 -6.50 3.93 3.03
C GLU A 376 -5.86 2.88 2.13
N VAL A 377 -6.67 2.25 1.27
CA VAL A 377 -6.17 1.27 0.30
C VAL A 377 -5.39 2.01 -0.77
N ARG A 378 -4.16 1.57 -1.02
CA ARG A 378 -3.23 2.13 -1.99
C ARG A 378 -3.56 1.70 -3.41
N ASP A 379 -3.08 2.47 -4.38
CA ASP A 379 -3.33 2.22 -5.80
C ASP A 379 -2.14 1.52 -6.46
N GLY A 380 -2.22 0.18 -6.63
CA GLY A 380 -1.16 -0.60 -7.27
C GLY A 380 -0.89 -0.19 -8.73
N ASN A 381 -1.92 0.25 -9.47
CA ASN A 381 -1.75 0.74 -10.84
C ASN A 381 -1.05 2.11 -10.86
N ALA A 382 -1.48 3.05 -10.00
CA ALA A 382 -0.82 4.35 -9.88
C ALA A 382 0.64 4.18 -9.40
N TRP A 383 0.87 3.29 -8.44
CA TRP A 383 2.22 2.98 -7.93
C TRP A 383 3.15 2.52 -9.05
N ALA A 384 2.72 1.54 -9.85
CA ALA A 384 3.48 1.10 -11.03
C ALA A 384 3.77 2.25 -12.00
N LYS A 385 2.78 3.10 -12.29
CA LYS A 385 2.94 4.26 -13.19
C LYS A 385 3.95 5.28 -12.67
N TYR A 386 3.93 5.60 -11.39
CA TYR A 386 4.90 6.55 -10.81
C TYR A 386 6.33 5.99 -10.79
N ILE A 387 6.49 4.67 -10.58
CA ILE A 387 7.81 4.04 -10.73
C ILE A 387 8.27 4.13 -12.19
N MET A 388 7.38 3.87 -13.16
CA MET A 388 7.70 3.98 -14.58
C MET A 388 8.02 5.42 -14.99
N GLU A 389 7.29 6.41 -14.46
CA GLU A 389 7.59 7.83 -14.66
C GLU A 389 8.97 8.19 -14.07
N ALA A 390 9.28 7.75 -12.84
CA ALA A 390 10.60 7.95 -12.23
C ALA A 390 11.71 7.31 -13.07
N MET A 391 11.46 6.10 -13.59
CA MET A 391 12.40 5.40 -14.47
C MET A 391 12.66 6.20 -15.76
N SER A 392 11.60 6.65 -16.42
CA SER A 392 11.71 7.45 -17.65
C SER A 392 12.45 8.79 -17.42
N ARG A 393 12.21 9.44 -16.28
CA ARG A 393 12.83 10.74 -15.97
C ARG A 393 14.27 10.62 -15.50
N TYR A 394 14.59 9.60 -14.70
CA TYR A 394 15.79 9.63 -13.86
C TYR A 394 16.72 8.43 -14.02
N ALA A 395 16.24 7.23 -14.41
CA ALA A 395 17.06 6.01 -14.35
C ALA A 395 18.35 6.11 -15.17
N ASP A 396 18.29 6.58 -16.41
CA ASP A 396 19.48 6.73 -17.27
C ASP A 396 20.52 7.74 -16.76
N ARG A 397 20.06 8.68 -15.91
CA ARG A 397 20.89 9.71 -15.28
C ARG A 397 21.38 9.32 -13.90
N SER A 398 20.92 8.18 -13.36
CA SER A 398 21.24 7.72 -12.01
C SER A 398 22.34 6.68 -12.03
N GLU A 399 23.23 6.74 -11.05
CA GLU A 399 24.23 5.72 -10.72
C GLU A 399 23.79 4.91 -9.47
N VAL A 400 22.84 5.45 -8.70
CA VAL A 400 22.26 4.83 -7.52
C VAL A 400 20.79 5.22 -7.35
N VAL A 401 19.96 4.24 -6.95
CA VAL A 401 18.63 4.45 -6.37
C VAL A 401 18.70 4.06 -4.91
N PHE A 402 18.18 4.93 -4.04
CA PHE A 402 18.15 4.69 -2.60
C PHE A 402 16.81 5.12 -2.02
N GLN A 403 16.47 4.61 -0.87
CA GLN A 403 15.13 4.72 -0.29
C GLN A 403 15.19 4.85 1.23
N SER A 404 14.02 5.09 1.83
CA SER A 404 13.89 5.31 3.27
C SER A 404 13.85 4.01 4.09
N HIS A 405 13.77 2.84 3.44
CA HIS A 405 13.86 1.52 4.04
C HIS A 405 14.87 0.64 3.31
N ASN A 406 15.34 -0.43 3.96
CA ASN A 406 16.31 -1.39 3.40
C ASN A 406 17.63 -0.71 2.94
N TRP A 407 18.16 -1.02 1.76
CA TRP A 407 19.46 -0.61 1.24
C TRP A 407 19.38 -0.16 -0.22
N PRO A 408 20.32 0.71 -0.65
CA PRO A 408 20.36 1.22 -2.02
C PRO A 408 20.74 0.15 -3.06
N HIS A 409 20.44 0.46 -4.34
CA HIS A 409 20.84 -0.30 -5.52
C HIS A 409 21.69 0.55 -6.44
N TRP A 410 22.82 0.01 -6.91
CA TRP A 410 23.80 0.73 -7.72
C TRP A 410 24.02 0.11 -9.09
N GLY A 411 24.27 0.94 -10.10
CA GLY A 411 24.51 0.55 -11.47
C GLY A 411 23.27 0.64 -12.35
N LYS A 412 23.44 1.14 -13.56
CA LYS A 412 22.32 1.50 -14.47
C LYS A 412 21.44 0.31 -14.80
N GLU A 413 22.04 -0.83 -15.13
CA GLU A 413 21.29 -2.06 -15.43
C GLU A 413 20.51 -2.56 -14.21
N VAL A 414 21.16 -2.59 -13.05
CA VAL A 414 20.54 -2.99 -11.79
C VAL A 414 19.38 -2.06 -11.43
N ILE A 415 19.56 -0.75 -11.57
CA ILE A 415 18.52 0.26 -11.30
C ILE A 415 17.33 0.05 -12.22
N ARG A 416 17.59 -0.17 -13.52
CA ARG A 416 16.55 -0.42 -14.50
C ARG A 416 15.76 -1.68 -14.16
N ASP A 417 16.43 -2.80 -13.91
CA ASP A 417 15.80 -4.07 -13.57
C ASP A 417 15.02 -3.98 -12.25
N TYR A 418 15.62 -3.33 -11.25
CA TYR A 418 14.99 -3.12 -9.95
C TYR A 418 13.68 -2.34 -10.05
N MET A 419 13.69 -1.19 -10.73
CA MET A 419 12.50 -0.36 -10.89
C MET A 419 11.45 -1.04 -11.78
N LEU A 420 11.88 -1.65 -12.89
CA LEU A 420 10.99 -2.29 -13.85
C LEU A 420 10.26 -3.50 -13.24
N ASN A 421 10.99 -4.38 -12.55
CA ASN A 421 10.40 -5.56 -11.91
C ASN A 421 9.50 -5.17 -10.71
N THR A 422 9.87 -4.13 -9.96
CA THR A 422 9.03 -3.61 -8.87
C THR A 422 7.70 -3.07 -9.42
N ALA A 423 7.75 -2.26 -10.48
CA ALA A 423 6.55 -1.77 -11.16
C ALA A 423 5.69 -2.92 -11.72
N ALA A 424 6.34 -3.93 -12.33
CA ALA A 424 5.67 -5.09 -12.90
C ALA A 424 4.90 -5.90 -11.84
N VAL A 425 5.46 -6.08 -10.65
CA VAL A 425 4.79 -6.81 -9.57
C VAL A 425 3.52 -6.07 -9.09
N TYR A 426 3.58 -4.75 -8.88
CA TYR A 426 2.38 -3.98 -8.50
C TYR A 426 1.33 -3.98 -9.62
N LYS A 427 1.76 -3.78 -10.86
CA LYS A 427 0.86 -3.81 -12.02
C LYS A 427 0.20 -5.17 -12.18
N TYR A 428 1.00 -6.27 -12.09
CA TYR A 428 0.49 -7.64 -12.16
C TYR A 428 -0.58 -7.91 -11.10
N ILE A 429 -0.30 -7.58 -9.83
CA ILE A 429 -1.23 -7.82 -8.74
C ILE A 429 -2.54 -7.05 -8.98
N ASN A 430 -2.44 -5.77 -9.38
CA ASN A 430 -3.61 -4.95 -9.67
C ASN A 430 -4.45 -5.54 -10.81
N ASP A 431 -3.84 -5.78 -11.96
CA ASP A 431 -4.56 -6.12 -13.19
C ASP A 431 -5.03 -7.56 -13.21
N GLN A 432 -4.23 -8.49 -12.67
CA GLN A 432 -4.68 -9.89 -12.53
C GLN A 432 -5.84 -10.01 -11.54
N SER A 433 -5.85 -9.21 -10.46
CA SER A 433 -7.00 -9.14 -9.55
C SER A 433 -8.22 -8.60 -10.27
N LEU A 434 -8.09 -7.56 -11.09
CA LEU A 434 -9.19 -7.03 -11.91
C LEU A 434 -9.71 -8.06 -12.92
N THR A 435 -8.83 -8.84 -13.52
CA THR A 435 -9.22 -9.96 -14.39
C THR A 435 -10.09 -10.96 -13.63
N TYR A 436 -9.66 -11.39 -12.44
CA TYR A 436 -10.43 -12.32 -11.61
C TYR A 436 -11.75 -11.72 -11.11
N ILE A 437 -11.75 -10.44 -10.70
CA ILE A 437 -12.99 -9.71 -10.34
C ILE A 437 -14.00 -9.76 -11.49
N ASN A 438 -13.57 -9.51 -12.72
CA ASN A 438 -14.44 -9.55 -13.90
C ASN A 438 -14.92 -10.98 -14.25
N GLN A 439 -14.19 -12.01 -13.83
CA GLN A 439 -14.59 -13.41 -13.92
C GLN A 439 -15.55 -13.84 -12.80
N GLY A 440 -15.75 -12.99 -11.78
CA GLY A 440 -16.73 -13.20 -10.71
C GLY A 440 -16.15 -13.72 -9.40
N TYR A 441 -14.85 -13.83 -9.29
CA TYR A 441 -14.22 -14.25 -8.04
C TYR A 441 -14.30 -13.15 -6.98
N ASN A 442 -14.59 -13.53 -5.74
CA ASN A 442 -14.58 -12.64 -4.60
C ASN A 442 -13.15 -12.46 -4.04
N GLY A 443 -12.97 -11.52 -3.09
CA GLY A 443 -11.66 -11.20 -2.57
C GLY A 443 -10.93 -12.37 -1.93
N VAL A 444 -11.64 -13.26 -1.22
CA VAL A 444 -11.04 -14.44 -0.57
C VAL A 444 -10.58 -15.47 -1.61
N GLU A 445 -11.34 -15.66 -2.67
CA GLU A 445 -10.96 -16.55 -3.77
C GLU A 445 -9.72 -16.02 -4.50
N ILE A 446 -9.71 -14.73 -4.84
CA ILE A 446 -8.58 -14.08 -5.52
C ILE A 446 -7.30 -14.15 -4.67
N GLU A 447 -7.40 -13.90 -3.36
CA GLU A 447 -6.30 -14.02 -2.42
C GLU A 447 -5.60 -15.39 -2.48
N ASN A 448 -6.38 -16.45 -2.63
CA ASN A 448 -5.89 -17.84 -2.71
C ASN A 448 -5.41 -18.25 -4.11
N MET A 449 -5.89 -17.58 -5.15
CA MET A 449 -5.59 -17.91 -6.55
C MET A 449 -4.40 -17.16 -7.11
N LEU A 450 -4.17 -15.91 -6.67
CA LEU A 450 -3.19 -15.03 -7.27
C LEU A 450 -1.77 -15.49 -6.94
N GLN A 451 -1.02 -15.80 -7.99
CA GLN A 451 0.40 -16.17 -7.91
C GLN A 451 1.18 -15.32 -8.91
N LEU A 452 2.31 -14.78 -8.46
CA LEU A 452 3.20 -14.03 -9.35
C LEU A 452 3.77 -14.96 -10.43
N PRO A 453 4.07 -14.43 -11.62
CA PRO A 453 4.89 -15.11 -12.61
C PRO A 453 6.20 -15.63 -11.98
N GLU A 454 6.71 -16.76 -12.51
CA GLU A 454 7.84 -17.44 -11.90
C GLU A 454 9.07 -16.55 -11.76
N ARG A 455 9.42 -15.79 -12.80
CA ARG A 455 10.57 -14.89 -12.81
C ARG A 455 10.40 -13.77 -11.78
N LEU A 456 9.26 -13.08 -11.76
CA LEU A 456 8.98 -11.99 -10.82
C LEU A 456 8.94 -12.48 -9.38
N SER A 457 8.52 -13.72 -9.14
CA SER A 457 8.47 -14.31 -7.81
C SER A 457 9.85 -14.66 -7.25
N LYS A 458 10.90 -14.73 -8.07
CA LYS A 458 12.26 -15.12 -7.68
C LYS A 458 13.18 -13.94 -7.35
N ASN A 459 12.81 -12.71 -7.71
CA ASN A 459 13.63 -11.55 -7.38
C ASN A 459 13.67 -11.32 -5.87
N TRP A 460 14.84 -11.18 -5.28
CA TRP A 460 15.01 -10.96 -3.84
C TRP A 460 14.33 -9.68 -3.36
N TYR A 461 14.40 -8.60 -4.12
CA TYR A 461 13.85 -7.28 -3.78
C TYR A 461 12.33 -7.14 -4.02
N THR A 462 11.65 -8.16 -4.54
CA THR A 462 10.18 -8.19 -4.64
C THR A 462 9.55 -9.34 -3.85
N ARG A 463 10.34 -9.97 -2.96
CA ARG A 463 9.82 -11.02 -2.07
C ARG A 463 8.83 -10.46 -1.05
N PRO A 464 7.87 -11.30 -0.61
CA PRO A 464 6.76 -10.88 0.23
C PRO A 464 7.14 -10.75 1.71
N TYR A 465 8.17 -9.96 2.03
CA TYR A 465 8.63 -9.79 3.41
C TYR A 465 7.76 -8.82 4.20
N TYR A 466 7.01 -7.92 3.54
CA TYR A 466 6.13 -6.93 4.16
C TYR A 466 4.69 -7.00 3.63
N GLY A 467 4.44 -6.74 2.34
CA GLY A 467 3.22 -7.13 1.66
C GLY A 467 3.32 -8.54 1.10
N THR A 468 2.19 -9.13 0.71
CA THR A 468 2.16 -10.42 0.01
C THR A 468 1.28 -10.33 -1.23
N PRO A 469 1.48 -11.15 -2.26
CA PRO A 469 0.57 -11.18 -3.41
C PRO A 469 -0.89 -11.40 -2.99
N ALA A 470 -1.13 -12.35 -2.09
CA ALA A 470 -2.46 -12.67 -1.55
C ALA A 470 -3.11 -11.47 -0.87
N HIS A 471 -2.44 -10.89 0.11
CA HIS A 471 -2.89 -9.73 0.86
C HIS A 471 -3.12 -8.51 -0.05
N ASN A 472 -2.21 -8.26 -1.00
CA ASN A 472 -2.33 -7.16 -1.94
C ASN A 472 -3.49 -7.38 -2.94
N ALA A 473 -3.77 -8.61 -3.33
CA ALA A 473 -4.93 -8.94 -4.16
C ALA A 473 -6.25 -8.63 -3.44
N MET A 474 -6.34 -8.96 -2.14
CA MET A 474 -7.47 -8.57 -1.30
C MET A 474 -7.60 -7.04 -1.21
N ALA A 475 -6.48 -6.32 -1.13
CA ALA A 475 -6.46 -4.86 -1.13
C ALA A 475 -7.00 -4.28 -2.45
N VAL A 476 -6.62 -4.85 -3.59
CA VAL A 476 -7.17 -4.47 -4.90
C VAL A 476 -8.66 -4.72 -4.96
N TYR A 477 -9.13 -5.88 -4.49
CA TYR A 477 -10.57 -6.16 -4.40
C TYR A 477 -11.27 -5.09 -3.55
N GLN A 478 -10.77 -4.80 -2.36
CA GLN A 478 -11.31 -3.77 -1.47
C GLN A 478 -11.37 -2.40 -2.13
N LYS A 479 -10.35 -2.03 -2.90
CA LYS A 479 -10.30 -0.74 -3.61
C LYS A 479 -11.40 -0.58 -4.66
N TYR A 480 -11.64 -1.60 -5.47
CA TYR A 480 -12.57 -1.52 -6.61
C TYR A 480 -14.00 -1.95 -6.24
N MET A 481 -14.15 -2.93 -5.34
CA MET A 481 -15.44 -3.55 -5.00
C MET A 481 -15.94 -3.18 -3.60
N GLY A 482 -15.04 -2.75 -2.69
CA GLY A 482 -15.37 -2.51 -1.29
C GLY A 482 -15.38 -3.83 -0.47
N TYR A 483 -15.98 -3.78 0.72
CA TYR A 483 -15.99 -4.90 1.66
C TYR A 483 -17.05 -6.00 1.36
N TYR A 484 -18.05 -5.68 0.55
CA TYR A 484 -19.20 -6.54 0.30
C TYR A 484 -18.95 -7.48 -0.88
N ASP A 485 -19.08 -8.77 -0.64
CA ASP A 485 -18.84 -9.86 -1.61
C ASP A 485 -20.06 -10.17 -2.51
N ALA A 486 -21.08 -9.32 -2.50
CA ALA A 486 -22.34 -9.45 -3.18
C ALA A 486 -23.28 -10.57 -2.65
N ASN A 487 -22.79 -11.51 -1.83
CA ASN A 487 -23.68 -12.51 -1.23
C ASN A 487 -24.57 -11.85 -0.15
N PRO A 488 -25.91 -11.81 -0.33
CA PRO A 488 -26.80 -11.12 0.58
C PRO A 488 -26.79 -11.71 2.02
N VAL A 489 -26.38 -12.93 2.21
CA VAL A 489 -26.16 -13.54 3.53
C VAL A 489 -25.13 -12.74 4.35
N ASN A 490 -24.13 -12.15 3.67
CA ASN A 490 -23.06 -11.39 4.28
C ASN A 490 -23.38 -9.89 4.46
N LEU A 491 -24.56 -9.42 4.03
CA LEU A 491 -24.93 -8.01 4.06
C LEU A 491 -25.05 -7.47 5.49
N CYS A 492 -25.60 -8.27 6.42
CA CYS A 492 -25.74 -7.92 7.83
C CYS A 492 -25.49 -9.15 8.73
N ARG A 493 -24.25 -9.59 8.82
CA ARG A 493 -23.85 -10.76 9.62
C ARG A 493 -24.14 -10.57 11.11
N LEU A 494 -24.44 -11.67 11.79
CA LEU A 494 -24.46 -11.67 13.26
C LEU A 494 -23.09 -11.26 13.82
N PRO A 495 -23.04 -10.56 14.98
CA PRO A 495 -21.80 -10.34 15.70
C PRO A 495 -21.08 -11.68 15.97
N ALA A 496 -19.74 -11.67 15.89
CA ALA A 496 -18.89 -12.87 15.95
C ALA A 496 -19.20 -13.76 17.16
N GLU A 497 -19.44 -13.17 18.34
CA GLU A 497 -19.76 -13.93 19.58
C GLU A 497 -21.12 -14.65 19.43
N GLN A 498 -22.13 -13.99 18.86
CA GLN A 498 -23.45 -14.60 18.69
C GLN A 498 -23.42 -15.73 17.65
N SER A 499 -22.73 -15.50 16.51
CA SER A 499 -22.54 -16.52 15.49
C SER A 499 -21.79 -17.73 16.06
N ALA A 500 -20.72 -17.53 16.82
CA ALA A 500 -19.95 -18.59 17.45
C ALA A 500 -20.77 -19.42 18.45
N LYS A 501 -21.57 -18.77 19.30
CA LYS A 501 -22.45 -19.47 20.26
C LYS A 501 -23.50 -20.34 19.54
N LYS A 502 -24.09 -19.82 18.45
CA LYS A 502 -25.06 -20.58 17.65
C LYS A 502 -24.39 -21.77 16.94
N MET A 503 -23.20 -21.54 16.37
CA MET A 503 -22.43 -22.62 15.74
C MET A 503 -22.11 -23.74 16.74
N ALA A 504 -21.68 -23.41 17.96
CA ALA A 504 -21.42 -24.40 19.01
C ALA A 504 -22.66 -25.24 19.31
N GLN A 505 -23.84 -24.61 19.46
CA GLN A 505 -25.11 -25.30 19.66
C GLN A 505 -25.48 -26.25 18.51
N TYR A 506 -25.19 -25.88 17.28
CA TYR A 506 -25.45 -26.73 16.12
C TYR A 506 -24.48 -27.91 16.03
N LEU A 507 -23.24 -27.73 16.42
CA LEU A 507 -22.23 -28.81 16.47
C LEU A 507 -22.64 -29.92 17.48
N GLU A 508 -23.36 -29.57 18.54
CA GLU A 508 -23.85 -30.55 19.53
C GLU A 508 -24.97 -31.46 18.98
N LEU A 509 -25.60 -31.12 17.84
CA LEU A 509 -26.72 -31.89 17.29
C LEU A 509 -26.32 -33.17 16.56
N GLY A 510 -25.05 -33.29 16.17
CA GLY A 510 -24.42 -34.54 15.71
C GLY A 510 -24.81 -35.05 14.32
N SER A 511 -25.82 -34.47 13.63
CA SER A 511 -26.14 -34.82 12.25
C SER A 511 -26.68 -33.63 11.43
N MET A 512 -26.54 -33.71 10.11
CA MET A 512 -27.02 -32.67 9.19
C MET A 512 -28.55 -32.52 9.26
N ASP A 513 -29.28 -33.62 9.32
CA ASP A 513 -30.74 -33.59 9.43
C ASP A 513 -31.22 -32.93 10.73
N ALA A 514 -30.52 -33.19 11.84
CA ALA A 514 -30.79 -32.55 13.11
C ALA A 514 -30.49 -31.02 13.07
N CYS A 515 -29.39 -30.65 12.39
CA CYS A 515 -29.04 -29.23 12.17
C CYS A 515 -30.09 -28.52 11.31
N LEU A 516 -30.56 -29.13 10.20
CA LEU A 516 -31.60 -28.55 9.35
C LEU A 516 -32.93 -28.46 10.08
N ALA A 517 -33.29 -29.49 10.88
CA ALA A 517 -34.47 -29.43 11.75
C ALA A 517 -34.37 -28.30 12.78
N GLN A 518 -33.21 -28.06 13.35
CA GLN A 518 -32.95 -26.91 14.23
C GLN A 518 -33.09 -25.58 13.49
N ALA A 519 -32.49 -25.47 12.30
CA ALA A 519 -32.59 -24.27 11.48
C ALA A 519 -34.05 -23.91 11.14
N ARG A 520 -34.91 -24.90 10.91
CA ARG A 520 -36.37 -24.67 10.73
C ARG A 520 -37.02 -24.15 12.01
N ARG A 521 -36.66 -24.67 13.19
CA ARG A 521 -37.15 -24.13 14.46
C ARG A 521 -36.70 -22.70 14.70
N ASP A 522 -35.47 -22.36 14.35
CA ASP A 522 -34.94 -21.01 14.48
C ASP A 522 -35.55 -20.05 13.45
N PHE A 523 -35.85 -20.53 12.24
CA PHE A 523 -36.65 -19.80 11.25
C PHE A 523 -38.05 -19.44 11.84
N ALA A 524 -38.71 -20.41 12.46
CA ALA A 524 -40.01 -20.18 13.08
C ALA A 524 -39.98 -19.20 14.28
N LYS A 525 -38.82 -18.97 14.88
CA LYS A 525 -38.58 -17.94 15.89
C LYS A 525 -38.23 -16.56 15.33
N GLY A 526 -38.09 -16.43 14.01
CA GLY A 526 -37.67 -15.19 13.36
C GLY A 526 -36.17 -14.97 13.29
N GLU A 527 -35.34 -15.97 13.57
CA GLU A 527 -33.88 -15.87 13.53
C GLU A 527 -33.33 -15.99 12.09
N TYR A 528 -33.91 -15.24 11.17
CA TYR A 528 -33.69 -15.38 9.73
C TYR A 528 -32.25 -15.15 9.30
N GLN A 529 -31.54 -14.19 9.93
CA GLN A 529 -30.14 -13.92 9.60
C GLN A 529 -29.24 -15.13 9.91
N TRP A 530 -29.41 -15.74 11.11
CA TRP A 530 -28.67 -16.95 11.46
C TRP A 530 -28.99 -18.11 10.51
N VAL A 531 -30.28 -18.31 10.21
CA VAL A 531 -30.72 -19.38 9.29
C VAL A 531 -30.09 -19.18 7.90
N ALA A 532 -30.05 -17.95 7.39
CA ALA A 532 -29.41 -17.66 6.12
C ALA A 532 -27.90 -17.96 6.17
N GLU A 533 -27.18 -17.50 7.21
CA GLU A 533 -25.73 -17.76 7.37
C GLU A 533 -25.43 -19.27 7.41
N PHE A 534 -26.15 -20.04 8.23
CA PHE A 534 -25.93 -21.46 8.37
C PHE A 534 -26.27 -22.24 7.09
N THR A 535 -27.45 -22.02 6.54
CA THR A 535 -27.90 -22.78 5.37
C THR A 535 -27.15 -22.43 4.10
N ASN A 536 -26.63 -21.20 3.96
CA ASN A 536 -25.76 -20.83 2.85
C ASN A 536 -24.44 -21.59 2.89
N GLN A 537 -23.85 -21.82 4.08
CA GLN A 537 -22.67 -22.70 4.22
C GLN A 537 -22.97 -24.12 3.70
N LEU A 538 -24.15 -24.63 3.96
CA LEU A 538 -24.56 -25.95 3.45
C LEU A 538 -24.73 -25.96 1.93
N VAL A 539 -25.25 -24.88 1.34
CA VAL A 539 -25.37 -24.73 -0.13
C VAL A 539 -23.98 -24.72 -0.78
N PHE A 540 -23.00 -24.03 -0.18
CA PHE A 540 -21.63 -24.04 -0.69
C PHE A 540 -20.95 -25.41 -0.52
N ALA A 541 -21.26 -26.17 0.56
CA ALA A 541 -20.74 -27.52 0.78
C ALA A 541 -21.39 -28.54 -0.18
N ASP A 542 -22.68 -28.44 -0.44
CA ASP A 542 -23.45 -29.29 -1.34
C ASP A 542 -24.54 -28.49 -2.06
N PRO A 543 -24.28 -27.96 -3.26
CA PRO A 543 -25.27 -27.22 -4.04
C PRO A 543 -26.52 -28.02 -4.43
N SER A 544 -26.44 -29.36 -4.40
CA SER A 544 -27.56 -30.25 -4.69
C SER A 544 -28.55 -30.39 -3.51
N ASN A 545 -28.15 -29.95 -2.31
CA ASN A 545 -28.99 -30.01 -1.11
C ASN A 545 -30.20 -29.06 -1.23
N ARG A 546 -31.27 -29.61 -1.78
CA ARG A 546 -32.51 -28.87 -2.06
C ARG A 546 -33.09 -28.24 -0.80
N GLU A 547 -33.02 -28.93 0.33
CA GLU A 547 -33.60 -28.46 1.58
C GLU A 547 -32.86 -27.22 2.12
N ALA A 548 -31.52 -27.27 2.15
CA ALA A 548 -30.70 -26.13 2.53
C ALA A 548 -30.94 -24.93 1.60
N ARG A 549 -31.03 -25.16 0.28
CA ARG A 549 -31.30 -24.11 -0.70
C ARG A 549 -32.64 -23.42 -0.45
N LEU A 550 -33.74 -24.20 -0.24
CA LEU A 550 -35.05 -23.64 -0.04
C LEU A 550 -35.16 -22.91 1.30
N LEU A 551 -34.57 -23.44 2.37
CA LEU A 551 -34.62 -22.80 3.67
C LEU A 551 -33.75 -21.51 3.70
N CYS A 552 -32.63 -21.49 3.00
CA CYS A 552 -31.84 -20.28 2.78
C CYS A 552 -32.66 -19.22 2.03
N ALA A 553 -33.32 -19.61 0.94
CA ALA A 553 -34.16 -18.71 0.16
C ALA A 553 -35.33 -18.14 0.99
N ASP A 554 -35.99 -18.99 1.80
CA ASP A 554 -37.06 -18.56 2.69
C ASP A 554 -36.56 -17.52 3.71
N ALA A 555 -35.38 -17.74 4.28
CA ALA A 555 -34.76 -16.81 5.23
C ALA A 555 -34.42 -15.46 4.58
N LEU A 556 -33.81 -15.48 3.39
CA LEU A 556 -33.51 -14.26 2.62
C LEU A 556 -34.80 -13.51 2.24
N GLU A 557 -35.90 -14.19 1.90
CA GLU A 557 -37.18 -13.53 1.64
C GLU A 557 -37.68 -12.78 2.88
N GLN A 558 -37.64 -13.39 4.06
CA GLN A 558 -38.07 -12.74 5.29
C GLN A 558 -37.20 -11.51 5.62
N LEU A 559 -35.91 -11.60 5.45
CA LEU A 559 -34.99 -10.45 5.60
C LEU A 559 -35.32 -9.35 4.59
N GLY A 560 -35.61 -9.72 3.35
CA GLY A 560 -36.04 -8.80 2.30
C GLY A 560 -37.38 -8.12 2.61
N TYR A 561 -38.31 -8.84 3.20
CA TYR A 561 -39.63 -8.28 3.58
C TYR A 561 -39.53 -7.30 4.74
N GLN A 562 -38.58 -7.51 5.65
CA GLN A 562 -38.34 -6.64 6.79
C GLN A 562 -37.44 -5.43 6.46
N ALA A 563 -36.73 -5.47 5.33
CA ALA A 563 -35.77 -4.41 4.98
C ALA A 563 -36.50 -3.09 4.62
N GLU A 564 -36.19 -2.03 5.35
CA GLU A 564 -36.65 -0.67 5.04
C GLU A 564 -35.89 -0.11 3.82
N SER A 565 -34.60 -0.46 3.67
CA SER A 565 -33.83 -0.13 2.47
C SER A 565 -34.29 -0.90 1.26
N GLY A 566 -34.79 -0.21 0.22
CA GLY A 566 -35.21 -0.85 -1.03
C GLY A 566 -34.09 -1.61 -1.73
N THR A 567 -32.86 -1.16 -1.63
CA THR A 567 -31.67 -1.84 -2.20
C THR A 567 -31.34 -3.13 -1.44
N TRP A 568 -31.37 -3.11 -0.11
CA TRP A 568 -31.19 -4.33 0.70
C TRP A 568 -32.31 -5.35 0.44
N ARG A 569 -33.56 -4.90 0.39
CA ARG A 569 -34.70 -5.74 0.00
C ARG A 569 -34.44 -6.44 -1.32
N ASN A 570 -34.02 -5.70 -2.34
CA ASN A 570 -33.76 -6.26 -3.66
C ASN A 570 -32.59 -7.28 -3.64
N CYS A 571 -31.52 -7.04 -2.91
CA CYS A 571 -30.42 -8.00 -2.73
C CYS A 571 -30.91 -9.32 -2.13
N TYR A 572 -31.62 -9.26 -1.01
CA TYR A 572 -32.20 -10.46 -0.36
C TYR A 572 -33.14 -11.23 -1.27
N LEU A 573 -34.10 -10.55 -1.92
CA LEU A 573 -35.09 -11.20 -2.79
C LEU A 573 -34.45 -11.77 -4.07
N THR A 574 -33.42 -11.15 -4.60
CA THR A 574 -32.67 -11.67 -5.76
C THR A 574 -31.91 -12.92 -5.38
N GLY A 575 -31.21 -12.93 -4.23
CA GLY A 575 -30.54 -14.12 -3.72
C GLY A 575 -31.51 -15.29 -3.51
N ALA A 576 -32.68 -15.03 -2.92
CA ALA A 576 -33.73 -16.03 -2.77
C ALA A 576 -34.22 -16.57 -4.13
N LEU A 577 -34.38 -15.70 -5.12
CA LEU A 577 -34.77 -16.08 -6.49
C LEU A 577 -33.74 -17.01 -7.14
N GLU A 578 -32.43 -16.67 -7.02
CA GLU A 578 -31.35 -17.48 -7.61
C GLU A 578 -31.25 -18.85 -6.93
N LEU A 579 -31.38 -18.94 -5.62
CA LEU A 579 -31.42 -20.21 -4.89
C LEU A 579 -32.55 -21.12 -5.35
N ARG A 580 -33.72 -20.56 -5.69
CA ARG A 580 -34.89 -21.34 -6.13
C ARG A 580 -34.84 -21.72 -7.61
N LYS A 581 -34.36 -20.84 -8.47
CA LYS A 581 -34.51 -20.91 -9.93
C LYS A 581 -33.22 -20.88 -10.71
N GLY A 582 -32.09 -20.85 -10.03
CA GLY A 582 -30.75 -20.63 -10.61
C GLY A 582 -30.53 -19.22 -11.10
N ASN A 583 -29.30 -18.94 -11.44
CA ASN A 583 -28.89 -17.66 -11.99
C ASN A 583 -29.63 -17.36 -13.31
N ARG A 584 -30.34 -16.25 -13.34
CA ARG A 584 -31.09 -15.78 -14.50
C ARG A 584 -30.55 -14.55 -15.15
N THR A 585 -29.32 -14.20 -14.81
CA THR A 585 -28.62 -13.04 -15.39
C THR A 585 -28.56 -13.19 -16.90
N LYS A 586 -29.12 -12.22 -17.60
CA LYS A 586 -28.97 -12.12 -19.05
C LYS A 586 -27.61 -11.52 -19.38
N ARG A 587 -27.07 -11.92 -20.52
CA ARG A 587 -25.79 -11.43 -21.03
C ARG A 587 -25.69 -9.91 -20.84
N PRO A 588 -24.62 -9.38 -20.23
CA PRO A 588 -24.40 -7.94 -20.10
C PRO A 588 -24.47 -7.25 -21.46
N ARG A 589 -25.15 -6.12 -21.53
CA ARG A 589 -25.22 -5.31 -22.76
C ARG A 589 -23.90 -4.55 -23.04
N SER A 590 -22.87 -4.73 -22.22
CA SER A 590 -21.58 -4.02 -22.30
C SER A 590 -20.81 -4.24 -23.61
N GLY A 591 -21.05 -5.34 -24.34
CA GLY A 591 -20.46 -5.57 -25.67
C GLY A 591 -21.21 -4.92 -26.83
N GLY A 592 -22.28 -4.16 -26.57
CA GLY A 592 -23.08 -3.48 -27.59
C GLY A 592 -22.49 -2.13 -28.01
N GLU A 593 -23.31 -1.31 -28.64
CA GLU A 593 -22.94 0.03 -29.11
C GLU A 593 -22.41 0.94 -27.97
N PHE A 594 -22.98 0.80 -26.76
CA PHE A 594 -22.53 1.51 -25.56
C PHE A 594 -21.08 1.14 -25.17
N GLY A 595 -20.72 -0.13 -25.13
CA GLY A 595 -19.36 -0.56 -24.83
C GLY A 595 -18.36 -0.05 -25.87
N ARG A 596 -18.71 -0.14 -27.16
CA ARG A 596 -17.89 0.42 -28.26
C ARG A 596 -17.77 1.95 -28.18
N ALA A 597 -18.81 2.64 -27.75
CA ALA A 597 -18.77 4.09 -27.56
C ALA A 597 -17.79 4.47 -26.43
N LEU A 598 -17.79 3.75 -25.31
CA LEU A 598 -16.84 3.96 -24.21
C LEU A 598 -15.40 3.63 -24.63
N MET A 599 -15.18 2.52 -25.33
CA MET A 599 -13.84 2.16 -25.82
C MET A 599 -13.22 3.23 -26.71
N ARG A 600 -14.04 3.96 -27.48
CA ARG A 600 -13.57 5.09 -28.31
C ARG A 600 -13.12 6.32 -27.51
N GLN A 601 -13.40 6.36 -26.21
CA GLN A 601 -13.00 7.44 -25.30
C GLN A 601 -11.74 7.08 -24.51
N LEU A 602 -11.17 5.89 -24.69
CA LEU A 602 -9.92 5.52 -24.04
C LEU A 602 -8.80 6.45 -24.52
N THR A 603 -8.09 7.04 -23.58
CA THR A 603 -6.80 7.68 -23.87
C THR A 603 -5.75 6.60 -24.19
N PRO A 604 -4.60 6.93 -24.79
CA PRO A 604 -3.53 5.95 -24.98
C PRO A 604 -3.12 5.25 -23.69
N GLU A 605 -2.99 5.98 -22.59
CA GLU A 605 -2.67 5.43 -21.27
C GLU A 605 -3.74 4.43 -20.80
N MET A 606 -5.01 4.81 -20.92
CA MET A 606 -6.14 3.92 -20.57
C MET A 606 -6.19 2.70 -21.47
N ALA A 607 -5.79 2.82 -22.74
CA ALA A 607 -5.74 1.70 -23.66
C ALA A 607 -4.65 0.69 -23.28
N PHE A 608 -3.46 1.16 -22.88
CA PHE A 608 -2.41 0.27 -22.34
C PHE A 608 -2.86 -0.43 -21.06
N ASP A 609 -3.49 0.28 -20.10
CA ASP A 609 -4.03 -0.32 -18.89
C ASP A 609 -5.07 -1.41 -19.23
N TYR A 610 -5.97 -1.12 -20.16
CA TYR A 610 -7.02 -2.08 -20.52
C TYR A 610 -6.45 -3.27 -21.30
N MET A 611 -5.43 -3.07 -22.14
CA MET A 611 -4.70 -4.16 -22.78
C MET A 611 -4.09 -5.10 -21.74
N ASP A 612 -3.45 -4.57 -20.69
CA ASP A 612 -2.83 -5.43 -19.67
C ASP A 612 -3.87 -6.23 -18.84
N ILE A 613 -5.03 -5.63 -18.54
CA ILE A 613 -6.15 -6.35 -17.90
C ILE A 613 -6.64 -7.53 -18.77
N LEU A 614 -6.65 -7.36 -20.10
CA LEU A 614 -7.11 -8.39 -21.02
C LEU A 614 -6.01 -9.43 -21.38
N LEU A 615 -4.76 -9.13 -21.12
CA LEU A 615 -3.62 -9.93 -21.56
C LEU A 615 -3.55 -11.29 -20.83
N ASP A 616 -3.48 -12.39 -21.58
CA ASP A 616 -3.12 -13.69 -21.03
C ASP A 616 -1.65 -13.69 -20.61
N LYS A 617 -1.45 -13.41 -19.33
CA LYS A 617 -0.13 -13.24 -18.74
C LYS A 617 0.71 -14.53 -18.79
N LYS A 618 0.06 -15.70 -18.71
CA LYS A 618 0.76 -17.00 -18.83
C LYS A 618 1.27 -17.25 -20.24
N ALA A 619 0.48 -16.89 -21.26
CA ALA A 619 0.88 -17.02 -22.66
C ALA A 619 2.01 -16.05 -23.04
N MET A 620 2.12 -14.93 -22.33
CA MET A 620 3.14 -13.90 -22.54
C MET A 620 4.29 -13.96 -21.52
N ALA A 621 4.29 -14.90 -20.56
CA ALA A 621 5.36 -15.07 -19.59
C ALA A 621 6.72 -15.38 -20.24
N ASN A 622 7.80 -15.07 -19.53
CA ASN A 622 9.20 -15.22 -19.99
C ASN A 622 9.51 -14.46 -21.28
N ARG A 623 8.83 -13.37 -21.53
CA ARG A 623 9.07 -12.48 -22.67
C ARG A 623 9.23 -11.06 -22.17
N ASP A 624 10.35 -10.47 -22.53
CA ASP A 624 10.61 -9.04 -22.31
C ASP A 624 10.76 -8.38 -23.67
N ALA A 625 10.19 -7.19 -23.80
CA ALA A 625 10.28 -6.39 -25.02
C ALA A 625 9.93 -4.94 -24.73
N GLU A 626 10.47 -4.05 -25.56
CA GLU A 626 10.15 -2.63 -25.57
C GLU A 626 9.48 -2.22 -26.86
N ILE A 627 8.35 -1.53 -26.75
CA ILE A 627 7.60 -1.03 -27.90
C ILE A 627 7.46 0.48 -27.74
N LEU A 628 7.98 1.24 -28.70
CA LEU A 628 7.81 2.69 -28.74
C LEU A 628 6.62 3.06 -29.61
N PHE A 629 5.60 3.65 -29.04
CA PHE A 629 4.45 4.19 -29.75
C PHE A 629 4.62 5.69 -29.95
N HIS A 630 4.52 6.16 -31.19
CA HIS A 630 4.34 7.56 -31.54
C HIS A 630 2.86 7.79 -31.89
N ILE A 631 2.16 8.50 -31.04
CA ILE A 631 0.74 8.82 -31.23
C ILE A 631 0.65 10.17 -31.92
N GLU A 632 0.50 10.13 -33.26
CA GLU A 632 0.70 11.26 -34.17
C GLU A 632 -0.30 12.42 -33.92
N ASP A 633 -1.57 12.09 -33.65
CA ASP A 633 -2.64 13.07 -33.53
C ASP A 633 -2.56 13.90 -32.20
N ILE A 634 -1.78 13.45 -31.24
CA ILE A 634 -1.48 14.19 -30.00
C ILE A 634 0.00 14.56 -29.86
N GLY A 635 0.86 14.12 -30.79
CA GLY A 635 2.28 14.41 -30.80
C GLY A 635 3.07 13.86 -29.61
N LYS A 636 2.62 12.74 -29.02
CA LYS A 636 3.23 12.12 -27.85
C LYS A 636 3.83 10.78 -28.16
N TYR A 637 4.89 10.45 -27.41
CA TYR A 637 5.52 9.13 -27.43
C TYR A 637 5.20 8.40 -26.14
N TYR A 638 4.92 7.09 -26.24
CA TYR A 638 4.75 6.18 -25.11
C TYR A 638 5.64 4.97 -25.31
N ARG A 639 6.43 4.65 -24.31
CA ARG A 639 7.18 3.39 -24.29
C ARG A 639 6.41 2.36 -23.49
N ALA A 640 6.05 1.27 -24.13
CA ALA A 640 5.45 0.11 -23.49
C ALA A 640 6.54 -0.93 -23.24
N TYR A 641 6.52 -1.52 -22.03
CA TYR A 641 7.43 -2.56 -21.60
C TYR A 641 6.64 -3.81 -21.32
N LEU A 642 6.94 -4.88 -22.04
CA LEU A 642 6.45 -6.21 -21.71
C LEU A 642 7.46 -6.86 -20.76
N VAL A 643 7.05 -7.21 -19.57
CA VAL A 643 7.90 -7.79 -18.51
C VAL A 643 7.21 -9.01 -17.94
N ASP A 644 7.65 -10.19 -18.35
CA ASP A 644 7.11 -11.48 -17.89
C ASP A 644 5.57 -11.57 -17.97
N GLY A 645 5.01 -11.09 -19.08
CA GLY A 645 3.57 -11.08 -19.32
C GLY A 645 2.82 -9.86 -18.75
N VAL A 646 3.50 -8.88 -18.19
CA VAL A 646 2.91 -7.62 -17.72
C VAL A 646 3.24 -6.49 -18.67
N LEU A 647 2.25 -5.72 -19.09
CA LEU A 647 2.41 -4.57 -19.99
C LEU A 647 2.43 -3.27 -19.19
N LEU A 648 3.61 -2.73 -18.99
CA LEU A 648 3.84 -1.42 -18.38
C LEU A 648 3.92 -0.34 -19.45
N HIS A 649 3.68 0.92 -19.11
CA HIS A 649 3.88 2.03 -20.03
C HIS A 649 4.28 3.32 -19.31
N ALA A 650 4.96 4.19 -20.06
CA ALA A 650 5.26 5.56 -19.62
C ALA A 650 5.31 6.49 -20.82
N GLU A 651 5.05 7.79 -20.62
CA GLU A 651 5.33 8.82 -21.63
C GLU A 651 6.85 8.88 -21.87
N ASP A 652 7.28 8.96 -23.11
CA ASP A 652 8.68 8.89 -23.56
C ASP A 652 9.08 10.12 -24.37
N ALA A 653 10.36 10.41 -24.48
CA ALA A 653 10.87 11.49 -25.32
C ALA A 653 11.04 11.08 -26.80
N GLY A 654 10.82 9.81 -27.14
CA GLY A 654 10.93 9.28 -28.50
C GLY A 654 12.36 9.18 -29.04
N LYS A 655 13.39 9.23 -28.19
CA LYS A 655 14.79 9.36 -28.60
C LYS A 655 15.58 8.06 -28.55
N ALA A 656 15.20 7.16 -27.65
CA ALA A 656 15.89 5.89 -27.49
C ALA A 656 15.31 4.81 -28.40
N PRO A 657 16.14 3.91 -28.98
CA PRO A 657 15.64 2.80 -29.78
C PRO A 657 14.77 1.86 -28.93
N ALA A 658 13.88 1.11 -29.59
CA ALA A 658 13.06 0.07 -29.01
C ALA A 658 13.07 -1.16 -29.94
N ASP A 659 12.66 -2.33 -29.43
CA ASP A 659 12.57 -3.55 -30.25
C ASP A 659 11.56 -3.39 -31.38
N THR A 660 10.52 -2.61 -31.14
CA THR A 660 9.49 -2.28 -32.11
C THR A 660 9.06 -0.83 -31.97
N THR A 661 8.92 -0.13 -33.10
CA THR A 661 8.37 1.23 -33.16
C THR A 661 7.05 1.20 -33.92
N VAL A 662 6.05 1.90 -33.36
CA VAL A 662 4.70 2.01 -33.92
C VAL A 662 4.34 3.48 -34.08
N GLU A 663 4.06 3.92 -35.31
CA GLU A 663 3.50 5.25 -35.60
C GLU A 663 2.02 5.10 -35.94
N CYS A 664 1.14 5.73 -35.18
CA CYS A 664 -0.29 5.65 -35.42
C CYS A 664 -1.07 6.76 -34.71
N SER A 665 -2.34 6.96 -35.10
CA SER A 665 -3.24 7.83 -34.35
C SER A 665 -3.79 7.11 -33.12
N SER A 666 -4.28 7.88 -32.11
CA SER A 666 -4.99 7.36 -30.94
C SER A 666 -6.12 6.38 -31.32
N LYS A 667 -6.90 6.71 -32.35
CA LYS A 667 -7.96 5.83 -32.87
C LYS A 667 -7.42 4.54 -33.50
N THR A 668 -6.28 4.60 -34.16
CA THR A 668 -5.65 3.41 -34.74
C THR A 668 -5.10 2.51 -33.67
N MET A 669 -4.50 3.06 -32.60
CA MET A 669 -4.05 2.30 -31.43
C MET A 669 -5.19 1.46 -30.81
N LEU A 670 -6.41 1.99 -30.71
CA LEU A 670 -7.55 1.23 -30.18
C LEU A 670 -7.94 0.02 -31.02
N LEU A 671 -7.54 -0.04 -32.30
CA LEU A 671 -7.75 -1.23 -33.14
C LEU A 671 -6.91 -2.42 -32.67
N LEU A 672 -5.80 -2.18 -31.99
CA LEU A 672 -5.00 -3.26 -31.38
C LEU A 672 -5.82 -4.10 -30.37
N LEU A 673 -6.80 -3.47 -29.72
CA LEU A 673 -7.73 -4.13 -28.81
C LEU A 673 -8.88 -4.88 -29.52
N MET A 674 -9.14 -4.59 -30.80
CA MET A 674 -10.38 -5.00 -31.46
C MET A 674 -10.14 -5.81 -32.73
N ASP A 675 -9.18 -5.42 -33.54
CA ASP A 675 -8.93 -5.94 -34.91
C ASP A 675 -7.48 -5.66 -35.28
N TYR A 676 -6.60 -6.61 -34.99
CA TYR A 676 -5.16 -6.49 -35.32
C TYR A 676 -4.92 -6.25 -36.78
N ASP A 677 -5.67 -6.89 -37.68
CA ASP A 677 -5.46 -6.73 -39.12
C ASP A 677 -5.82 -5.31 -39.60
N ALA A 678 -6.86 -4.72 -39.01
CA ALA A 678 -7.19 -3.32 -39.26
C ALA A 678 -6.15 -2.36 -38.67
N PHE A 679 -5.59 -2.68 -37.48
CA PHE A 679 -4.49 -1.95 -36.89
C PHE A 679 -3.24 -2.00 -37.79
N ALA A 680 -2.78 -3.18 -38.16
CA ALA A 680 -1.57 -3.39 -38.95
C ALA A 680 -1.62 -2.74 -40.36
N ARG A 681 -2.83 -2.57 -40.90
CA ARG A 681 -3.01 -1.84 -42.19
C ARG A 681 -2.90 -0.32 -42.07
N LYS A 682 -3.07 0.23 -40.86
CA LYS A 682 -3.15 1.69 -40.63
C LYS A 682 -1.96 2.23 -39.85
N ALA A 683 -1.32 1.39 -39.05
CA ALA A 683 -0.13 1.75 -38.31
C ALA A 683 1.13 1.51 -39.15
N LYS A 684 2.12 2.38 -39.01
CA LYS A 684 3.47 2.11 -39.49
C LYS A 684 4.23 1.38 -38.41
N ILE A 685 4.72 0.18 -38.72
CA ILE A 685 5.40 -0.70 -37.76
C ILE A 685 6.82 -0.93 -38.27
N GLU A 686 7.82 -0.64 -37.43
CA GLU A 686 9.23 -0.92 -37.70
C GLU A 686 9.75 -1.83 -36.56
N GLY A 687 10.46 -2.92 -36.91
CA GLY A 687 10.96 -3.92 -35.94
C GLY A 687 10.13 -5.20 -35.88
N ASP A 688 9.91 -5.78 -34.69
CA ASP A 688 9.21 -7.07 -34.52
C ASP A 688 7.67 -6.93 -34.60
N ALA A 689 7.12 -6.89 -35.79
CA ALA A 689 5.65 -6.89 -35.97
C ALA A 689 4.98 -8.17 -35.43
N ALA A 690 5.71 -9.29 -35.32
CA ALA A 690 5.18 -10.53 -34.75
C ALA A 690 4.96 -10.43 -33.22
N LEU A 691 5.69 -9.56 -32.55
CA LEU A 691 5.44 -9.26 -31.14
C LEU A 691 4.06 -8.64 -30.95
N LEU A 692 3.71 -7.61 -31.71
CA LEU A 692 2.41 -6.94 -31.67
C LEU A 692 1.27 -7.90 -32.01
N GLN A 693 1.48 -8.75 -33.03
CA GLN A 693 0.49 -9.77 -33.41
C GLN A 693 0.26 -10.77 -32.26
N ARG A 694 1.32 -11.21 -31.60
CA ARG A 694 1.21 -12.10 -30.45
C ARG A 694 0.52 -11.42 -29.27
N LEU A 695 0.86 -10.16 -28.98
CA LEU A 695 0.19 -9.40 -27.94
C LEU A 695 -1.31 -9.32 -28.22
N ALA A 696 -1.72 -8.91 -29.41
CA ALA A 696 -3.12 -8.83 -29.80
C ALA A 696 -3.84 -10.21 -29.77
N ALA A 697 -3.16 -11.27 -30.20
CA ALA A 697 -3.71 -12.64 -30.21
C ALA A 697 -3.92 -13.22 -28.79
N ASN A 698 -3.22 -12.68 -27.80
CA ASN A 698 -3.34 -13.10 -26.39
C ASN A 698 -4.13 -12.09 -25.55
N LEU A 699 -4.77 -11.10 -26.15
CA LEU A 699 -5.81 -10.32 -25.47
C LEU A 699 -7.07 -11.20 -25.41
N THR A 700 -7.36 -11.72 -24.22
CA THR A 700 -8.55 -12.52 -23.98
C THR A 700 -9.78 -11.63 -24.10
N GLU A 701 -10.74 -11.99 -24.96
CA GLU A 701 -12.10 -11.46 -24.73
C GLU A 701 -12.47 -11.83 -23.29
N LEU A 702 -12.82 -10.84 -22.47
CA LEU A 702 -13.49 -11.11 -21.22
C LEU A 702 -14.57 -12.14 -21.52
N ASP A 703 -14.47 -13.33 -20.91
CA ASP A 703 -15.24 -14.52 -21.26
C ASP A 703 -16.71 -14.12 -21.54
N ARG A 704 -17.32 -14.74 -22.54
CA ARG A 704 -18.75 -14.54 -22.87
C ARG A 704 -19.68 -14.75 -21.66
N LYS A 705 -19.18 -15.42 -20.59
CA LYS A 705 -19.84 -15.60 -19.30
C LYS A 705 -19.47 -14.56 -18.26
N SER A 706 -18.53 -13.64 -18.56
CA SER A 706 -18.16 -12.57 -17.64
C SER A 706 -19.40 -11.78 -17.22
N GLY A 707 -19.59 -11.60 -15.92
CA GLY A 707 -20.78 -10.97 -15.34
C GLY A 707 -22.00 -11.88 -15.23
N MET A 708 -21.89 -13.18 -15.53
CA MET A 708 -22.97 -14.17 -15.39
C MET A 708 -22.68 -15.24 -14.33
N PHE A 709 -21.78 -14.95 -13.42
CA PHE A 709 -21.38 -15.84 -12.34
C PHE A 709 -22.44 -15.97 -11.25
N ASN A 710 -22.38 -17.07 -10.50
CA ASN A 710 -23.22 -17.28 -9.33
C ASN A 710 -22.72 -16.44 -8.15
N ILE A 711 -23.62 -16.12 -7.22
CA ILE A 711 -23.32 -15.32 -6.02
C ILE A 711 -23.69 -16.07 -4.74
N VAL A 712 -24.86 -16.66 -4.70
CA VAL A 712 -25.40 -17.32 -3.50
C VAL A 712 -25.14 -18.83 -3.46
N GLU A 713 -24.47 -19.34 -4.44
CA GLU A 713 -24.07 -20.74 -4.62
C GLU A 713 -22.76 -20.82 -5.42
N PRO A 714 -22.00 -21.94 -5.36
CA PRO A 714 -20.77 -22.13 -6.13
C PRO A 714 -20.93 -21.96 -7.63
#